data_09a58ea5eeaf7255d39e1c405551ce0d
#
_entry.id   09a58ea5eeaf7255d39e1c405551ce0d
#
_cell.length_a   1.000
_cell.length_b   1.000
_cell.length_c   1.000
_cell.angle_alpha   90.00
_cell.angle_beta   90.00
_cell.angle_gamma   90.00
#
_symmetry.space_group_name_H-M   'P 1'
#
loop_
_entity.id
_entity.type
_entity.pdbx_description
1 polymer ?
#
loop_
_entity_poly.entity_id
_entity_poly.type
_entity_poly.pdbx_seq_one_letter_code
_entity_poly.pdbx_strand_id
1 'polypeptide(L)'
;MRRLLLLLLAFAAALPAAAPAAPPDFVQAVEFPYYLYPQTLWERELVWLKTVGIRTVEFSIPWNWHQVDGGAEFDFTGATSPRRDLLGFIRLLRRLEMRAWIRPLPPVKGWLNNGYPPGVRQDRKAARPWLHELENLLAPQTEKHGGPIAFVEGSTGINPGFPDAPAPPLPVTVVSAHDPAAMTRSRQALATAAGALLWEDVEDALFPAGWERPGGPLYRAGAVSLNGDERPTVAALRRNAALLRHWGALLPGMKPERAYPVRLAAGKLPPGVTASELVSRAPGVASAVSIVNQSRQPFQHTLRAWDPFAKHSIEIENVHLAPHETLWLPVNVSLGGAGLCRECTAFSNAEHIVYATAELQTVEFENGTLAMEFSAPAPAEAVLQLARRPSGPYLAGGHLAEFDFDEKTLRVRLKIPQGKGPASQIRVALAIEAPEHSAFFEDAKRLIIGRANTVSTSYSSEQLADRSRLRLPEGFAATPTKKSPLGIDYAVDVPADALHGDWANLAIEADGVPLGRAHLQLFRPASVHLPDGIRLHFGATADLAVEPAIIPIDATAGRTVDVNIRNNSPEIQTYAIEPSGDGFQFLPPKSELNSGAVMDRVLELRIFPDGAAPGLHDWVLRFSGGTKLEIPARFLAIPRGQAVAWSADLDGDGSPEWILENQKVRAVFSAQDGGRWLEFTWKDSAPNGLNVLPESGAFAGTGAVEVHAGDGALEFTGKDWKRTVRLAGADASLAVEQNTPLPAETLETGKHNEITLQVSRESATHAAYALVK
;
A
#
# COMPACT_ATOMS: atom_id res chain seq x y z
N MET A 1 69.79 11.82 -3.40
CA MET A 1 68.54 12.31 -3.98
C MET A 1 67.88 11.34 -4.98
N ARG A 2 68.58 10.68 -5.92
CA ARG A 2 67.94 9.71 -6.87
C ARG A 2 67.32 8.45 -6.22
N ARG A 3 67.83 7.95 -5.09
CA ARG A 3 67.26 6.76 -4.39
C ARG A 3 66.03 7.11 -3.54
N LEU A 4 65.88 8.37 -3.11
CA LEU A 4 64.69 8.83 -2.38
C LEU A 4 63.49 9.06 -3.32
N LEU A 5 63.73 9.45 -4.57
CA LEU A 5 62.70 9.65 -5.58
C LEU A 5 62.08 8.33 -6.10
N LEU A 6 62.89 7.25 -6.13
CA LEU A 6 62.44 5.92 -6.51
C LEU A 6 61.57 5.25 -5.41
N LEU A 7 61.83 5.57 -4.13
CA LEU A 7 60.98 5.09 -3.01
C LEU A 7 59.64 5.84 -2.94
N LEU A 8 59.60 7.12 -3.30
CA LEU A 8 58.34 7.88 -3.37
C LEU A 8 57.47 7.48 -4.59
N LEU A 9 58.05 7.05 -5.69
CA LEU A 9 57.32 6.51 -6.84
C LEU A 9 56.81 5.07 -6.63
N ALA A 10 57.47 4.28 -5.79
CA ALA A 10 56.99 2.94 -5.43
C ALA A 10 55.84 2.95 -4.41
N PHE A 11 55.68 4.03 -3.62
CA PHE A 11 54.55 4.17 -2.67
C PHE A 11 53.30 4.79 -3.33
N ALA A 12 53.41 5.42 -4.49
CA ALA A 12 52.25 5.97 -5.23
C ALA A 12 51.51 4.93 -6.08
N ALA A 13 52.03 3.68 -6.18
CA ALA A 13 51.45 2.62 -7.02
C ALA A 13 50.58 1.58 -6.26
N ALA A 14 50.31 1.78 -4.97
CA ALA A 14 49.46 0.87 -4.18
C ALA A 14 48.33 1.60 -3.47
N LEU A 15 47.61 2.45 -4.19
CA LEU A 15 46.22 2.71 -3.79
C LEU A 15 45.44 1.41 -4.09
N PRO A 16 44.82 0.77 -3.09
CA PRO A 16 43.96 -0.35 -3.35
C PRO A 16 42.91 0.14 -4.37
N ALA A 17 42.78 -0.56 -5.48
CA ALA A 17 41.65 -0.36 -6.38
C ALA A 17 40.40 -0.37 -5.51
N ALA A 18 39.62 0.69 -5.55
CA ALA A 18 38.35 0.74 -4.83
C ALA A 18 37.62 -0.56 -5.13
N ALA A 19 37.27 -1.31 -4.08
CA ALA A 19 36.49 -2.52 -4.24
C ALA A 19 35.30 -2.15 -5.14
N PRO A 20 34.99 -2.95 -6.17
CA PRO A 20 33.85 -2.67 -7.03
C PRO A 20 32.63 -2.46 -6.10
N ALA A 21 31.93 -1.34 -6.28
CA ALA A 21 30.74 -1.04 -5.53
C ALA A 21 29.81 -2.27 -5.57
N ALA A 22 29.32 -2.69 -4.42
CA ALA A 22 28.38 -3.80 -4.38
C ALA A 22 27.26 -3.52 -5.40
N PRO A 23 26.83 -4.52 -6.19
CA PRO A 23 25.75 -4.31 -7.13
C PRO A 23 24.52 -3.76 -6.37
N PRO A 24 23.80 -2.78 -6.94
CA PRO A 24 22.64 -2.20 -6.27
C PRO A 24 21.62 -3.30 -5.96
N ASP A 25 21.06 -3.29 -4.76
CA ASP A 25 20.01 -4.21 -4.34
C ASP A 25 18.83 -4.12 -5.32
N PHE A 26 18.13 -5.24 -5.50
CA PHE A 26 16.86 -5.24 -6.21
C PHE A 26 15.83 -4.47 -5.38
N VAL A 27 15.25 -3.41 -5.95
CA VAL A 27 14.34 -2.53 -5.24
C VAL A 27 12.89 -2.86 -5.59
N GLN A 28 12.07 -3.08 -4.56
CA GLN A 28 10.62 -3.09 -4.71
C GLN A 28 10.06 -1.83 -4.07
N ALA A 29 9.28 -1.08 -4.83
CA ALA A 29 8.61 0.14 -4.41
C ALA A 29 7.11 0.10 -4.74
N VAL A 30 6.35 0.92 -4.03
CA VAL A 30 4.92 1.18 -4.27
C VAL A 30 4.75 2.66 -4.55
N GLU A 31 3.99 3.01 -5.59
CA GLU A 31 3.56 4.39 -5.83
C GLU A 31 2.66 4.86 -4.69
N PHE A 32 3.02 5.95 -4.04
CA PHE A 32 2.26 6.56 -2.95
C PHE A 32 2.09 8.06 -3.21
N PRO A 33 1.12 8.49 -4.00
CA PRO A 33 0.88 9.90 -4.29
C PRO A 33 0.25 10.59 -3.08
N TYR A 34 1.07 11.00 -2.09
CA TYR A 34 0.66 11.56 -0.81
C TYR A 34 -0.36 12.72 -0.93
N TYR A 35 -0.27 13.51 -1.98
CA TYR A 35 -1.16 14.62 -2.27
C TYR A 35 -2.59 14.21 -2.67
N LEU A 36 -2.82 12.93 -3.00
CA LEU A 36 -4.14 12.36 -3.28
C LEU A 36 -4.85 11.81 -2.04
N TYR A 37 -4.13 11.68 -0.91
CA TYR A 37 -4.68 11.14 0.32
C TYR A 37 -4.85 12.22 1.38
N PRO A 38 -5.93 12.21 2.17
CA PRO A 38 -6.00 12.99 3.40
C PRO A 38 -4.76 12.70 4.28
N GLN A 39 -4.16 13.75 4.86
CA GLN A 39 -2.96 13.62 5.69
C GLN A 39 -3.16 12.62 6.85
N THR A 40 -4.36 12.58 7.40
CA THR A 40 -4.74 11.67 8.50
C THR A 40 -4.66 10.19 8.12
N LEU A 41 -4.69 9.85 6.83
CA LEU A 41 -4.58 8.49 6.34
C LEU A 41 -3.13 8.06 6.05
N TRP A 42 -2.18 8.99 5.88
CA TRP A 42 -0.81 8.67 5.48
C TRP A 42 -0.14 7.63 6.38
N GLU A 43 -0.23 7.80 7.69
CA GLU A 43 0.42 6.88 8.62
C GLU A 43 -0.19 5.48 8.56
N ARG A 44 -1.50 5.38 8.53
CA ARG A 44 -2.21 4.08 8.45
C ARG A 44 -1.80 3.31 7.20
N GLU A 45 -1.82 3.96 6.05
CA GLU A 45 -1.51 3.32 4.76
C GLU A 45 -0.02 2.93 4.67
N LEU A 46 0.88 3.79 5.12
CA LEU A 46 2.31 3.48 5.17
C LEU A 46 2.61 2.31 6.13
N VAL A 47 1.95 2.26 7.29
CA VAL A 47 2.07 1.13 8.21
C VAL A 47 1.54 -0.15 7.57
N TRP A 48 0.41 -0.08 6.88
CA TRP A 48 -0.10 -1.23 6.12
C TRP A 48 0.93 -1.72 5.09
N LEU A 49 1.50 -0.84 4.26
CA LEU A 49 2.56 -1.18 3.32
C LEU A 49 3.76 -1.86 4.01
N LYS A 50 4.17 -1.33 5.15
CA LYS A 50 5.25 -1.91 5.97
C LYS A 50 4.90 -3.32 6.44
N THR A 51 3.65 -3.59 6.85
CA THR A 51 3.19 -4.94 7.27
C THR A 51 3.19 -5.93 6.11
N VAL A 52 2.87 -5.47 4.91
CA VAL A 52 2.97 -6.28 3.68
C VAL A 52 4.42 -6.63 3.35
N GLY A 53 5.39 -5.85 3.82
CA GLY A 53 6.82 -6.04 3.57
C GLY A 53 7.41 -5.03 2.58
N ILE A 54 6.67 -3.99 2.22
CA ILE A 54 7.17 -2.88 1.42
C ILE A 54 7.97 -1.93 2.32
N ARG A 55 9.14 -1.51 1.86
CA ARG A 55 10.04 -0.59 2.58
C ARG A 55 10.36 0.66 1.78
N THR A 56 9.99 0.71 0.52
CA THR A 56 10.24 1.86 -0.35
C THR A 56 8.93 2.33 -0.96
N VAL A 57 8.63 3.61 -0.84
CA VAL A 57 7.53 4.26 -1.53
C VAL A 57 8.07 5.20 -2.60
N GLU A 58 7.41 5.20 -3.74
CA GLU A 58 7.70 6.13 -4.84
C GLU A 58 6.61 7.20 -4.88
N PHE A 59 6.99 8.45 -5.08
CA PHE A 59 6.04 9.54 -5.28
C PHE A 59 6.61 10.67 -6.12
N SER A 60 5.69 11.26 -6.89
CA SER A 60 5.93 12.50 -7.61
C SER A 60 5.65 13.71 -6.71
N ILE A 61 6.25 14.85 -7.04
CA ILE A 61 6.02 16.12 -6.33
C ILE A 61 5.45 17.11 -7.35
N PRO A 62 4.10 17.31 -7.40
CA PRO A 62 3.50 18.20 -8.39
C PRO A 62 3.88 19.66 -8.12
N TRP A 63 4.48 20.33 -9.10
CA TRP A 63 4.89 21.72 -8.97
C TRP A 63 3.70 22.65 -8.74
N ASN A 64 2.67 22.56 -9.57
CA ASN A 64 1.47 23.39 -9.46
C ASN A 64 0.69 23.18 -8.15
N TRP A 65 0.79 22.02 -7.52
CA TRP A 65 0.17 21.74 -6.22
C TRP A 65 0.85 22.51 -5.08
N HIS A 66 2.17 22.55 -5.09
CA HIS A 66 2.93 23.24 -4.03
C HIS A 66 3.09 24.74 -4.26
N GLN A 67 2.77 25.23 -5.44
CA GLN A 67 2.81 26.66 -5.74
C GLN A 67 1.55 27.34 -5.20
N VAL A 68 1.72 28.34 -4.32
CA VAL A 68 0.61 29.04 -3.71
C VAL A 68 0.18 30.19 -4.62
N ASP A 69 -1.11 30.32 -4.89
CA ASP A 69 -1.77 31.43 -5.62
C ASP A 69 -1.15 31.79 -6.98
N GLY A 70 -0.54 30.82 -7.65
CA GLY A 70 0.16 31.08 -8.95
C GLY A 70 1.37 32.02 -8.81
N GLY A 71 1.79 32.32 -7.59
CA GLY A 71 2.93 33.20 -7.26
C GLY A 71 4.28 32.51 -7.29
N ALA A 72 5.29 33.16 -6.67
CA ALA A 72 6.62 32.61 -6.51
C ALA A 72 6.81 31.80 -5.21
N GLU A 73 5.77 31.72 -4.38
CA GLU A 73 5.82 31.06 -3.08
C GLU A 73 5.39 29.60 -3.20
N PHE A 74 6.01 28.75 -2.38
CA PHE A 74 5.70 27.32 -2.29
C PHE A 74 5.34 26.94 -0.86
N ASP A 75 4.33 26.09 -0.72
CA ASP A 75 4.01 25.44 0.55
C ASP A 75 4.50 24.00 0.55
N PHE A 76 5.43 23.70 1.45
CA PHE A 76 5.94 22.35 1.71
C PHE A 76 5.71 21.94 3.17
N THR A 77 4.98 22.76 3.92
CA THR A 77 4.76 22.59 5.37
C THR A 77 3.32 22.28 5.74
N GLY A 78 2.42 22.34 4.75
CA GLY A 78 1.00 22.14 4.96
C GLY A 78 0.28 23.37 5.53
N ALA A 79 0.88 24.57 5.42
CA ALA A 79 0.28 25.80 5.95
C ALA A 79 -1.00 26.20 5.22
N THR A 80 -1.09 25.91 3.90
CA THR A 80 -2.26 26.21 3.07
C THR A 80 -3.13 24.98 2.82
N SER A 81 -2.57 23.77 2.92
CA SER A 81 -3.32 22.51 2.86
C SER A 81 -2.53 21.42 3.56
N PRO A 82 -3.13 20.62 4.46
CA PRO A 82 -2.44 19.49 5.11
C PRO A 82 -1.80 18.54 4.11
N ARG A 83 -2.36 18.37 2.90
CA ARG A 83 -1.81 17.51 1.84
C ARG A 83 -0.59 18.10 1.14
N ARG A 84 -0.24 19.38 1.40
CA ARG A 84 0.99 20.04 0.94
C ARG A 84 2.17 19.84 1.90
N ASP A 85 1.98 19.21 3.06
CA ASP A 85 3.04 18.98 4.06
C ASP A 85 4.04 17.92 3.61
N LEU A 86 4.78 18.20 2.54
CA LEU A 86 5.84 17.32 2.04
C LEU A 86 6.90 17.03 3.11
N LEU A 87 7.27 18.04 3.91
CA LEU A 87 8.25 17.85 4.99
C LEU A 87 7.71 16.96 6.10
N GLY A 88 6.42 17.07 6.43
CA GLY A 88 5.75 16.17 7.36
C GLY A 88 5.72 14.73 6.84
N PHE A 89 5.43 14.55 5.55
CA PHE A 89 5.44 13.25 4.90
C PHE A 89 6.85 12.61 4.94
N ILE A 90 7.90 13.37 4.64
CA ILE A 90 9.30 12.89 4.74
C ILE A 90 9.67 12.53 6.19
N ARG A 91 9.28 13.34 7.18
CA ARG A 91 9.48 13.02 8.60
C ARG A 91 8.75 11.74 9.00
N LEU A 92 7.53 11.53 8.49
CA LEU A 92 6.74 10.32 8.71
C LEU A 92 7.43 9.08 8.15
N LEU A 93 7.93 9.14 6.90
CA LEU A 93 8.69 8.04 6.31
C LEU A 93 9.94 7.69 7.14
N ARG A 94 10.67 8.70 7.63
CA ARG A 94 11.82 8.49 8.51
C ARG A 94 11.42 7.81 9.82
N ARG A 95 10.34 8.25 10.47
CA ARG A 95 9.83 7.65 11.71
C ARG A 95 9.40 6.20 11.52
N LEU A 96 8.83 5.87 10.37
CA LEU A 96 8.42 4.51 10.01
C LEU A 96 9.56 3.65 9.45
N GLU A 97 10.79 4.18 9.36
CA GLU A 97 11.95 3.50 8.76
C GLU A 97 11.68 3.04 7.31
N MET A 98 10.93 3.83 6.58
CA MET A 98 10.65 3.62 5.16
C MET A 98 11.56 4.48 4.29
N ARG A 99 11.86 3.99 3.09
CA ARG A 99 12.68 4.66 2.10
C ARG A 99 11.80 5.40 1.09
N ALA A 100 12.29 6.52 0.61
CA ALA A 100 11.65 7.31 -0.44
C ALA A 100 12.40 7.20 -1.77
N TRP A 101 11.63 7.00 -2.82
CA TRP A 101 12.05 7.18 -4.21
C TRP A 101 11.24 8.36 -4.75
N ILE A 102 11.88 9.49 -5.01
CA ILE A 102 11.18 10.71 -5.41
C ILE A 102 11.31 11.00 -6.90
N ARG A 103 10.23 11.52 -7.49
CA ARG A 103 10.17 12.11 -8.82
C ARG A 103 9.96 13.62 -8.69
N PRO A 104 11.05 14.41 -8.65
CA PRO A 104 10.97 15.84 -8.42
C PRO A 104 10.46 16.61 -9.64
N LEU A 105 10.45 15.99 -10.82
CA LEU A 105 10.06 16.61 -12.07
C LEU A 105 8.70 16.09 -12.57
N PRO A 106 7.82 16.99 -13.06
CA PRO A 106 6.70 16.57 -13.89
C PRO A 106 7.16 15.79 -15.13
N PRO A 107 6.35 14.94 -15.77
CA PRO A 107 4.90 14.89 -15.64
C PRO A 107 4.40 14.04 -14.47
N VAL A 108 3.28 14.45 -13.88
CA VAL A 108 2.55 13.73 -12.84
C VAL A 108 1.30 13.08 -13.45
N LYS A 109 1.23 11.75 -13.38
CA LYS A 109 0.18 10.95 -14.02
C LYS A 109 -1.21 11.28 -13.48
N GLY A 110 -2.14 11.60 -14.38
CA GLY A 110 -3.53 11.88 -14.03
C GLY A 110 -3.78 13.25 -13.39
N TRP A 111 -2.74 14.03 -13.13
CA TRP A 111 -2.81 15.31 -12.45
C TRP A 111 -3.01 16.47 -13.44
N LEU A 112 -3.71 17.52 -12.98
CA LEU A 112 -3.95 18.74 -13.74
C LEU A 112 -2.66 19.29 -14.34
N ASN A 113 -2.70 19.63 -15.64
CA ASN A 113 -1.58 20.17 -16.40
C ASN A 113 -0.27 19.35 -16.25
N ASN A 114 -0.39 18.02 -16.05
CA ASN A 114 0.72 17.11 -15.76
C ASN A 114 1.64 17.58 -14.58
N GLY A 115 1.12 18.38 -13.65
CA GLY A 115 1.87 18.90 -12.51
C GLY A 115 2.65 20.19 -12.77
N TYR A 116 2.59 20.76 -13.98
CA TYR A 116 3.16 22.09 -14.26
C TYR A 116 2.18 23.21 -13.92
N PRO A 117 2.64 24.39 -13.48
CA PRO A 117 1.78 25.56 -13.36
C PRO A 117 1.16 26.00 -14.69
N PRO A 118 -0.03 26.60 -14.66
CA PRO A 118 -0.66 27.14 -15.87
C PRO A 118 0.26 28.11 -16.63
N GLY A 119 0.30 28.00 -17.95
CA GLY A 119 1.10 28.86 -18.81
C GLY A 119 2.61 28.59 -18.79
N VAL A 120 3.10 27.70 -17.94
CA VAL A 120 4.51 27.30 -17.93
C VAL A 120 4.76 26.24 -19.01
N ARG A 121 5.83 26.43 -19.77
CA ARG A 121 6.25 25.45 -20.77
C ARG A 121 6.63 24.14 -20.11
N GLN A 122 6.08 23.03 -20.58
CA GLN A 122 6.32 21.69 -20.04
C GLN A 122 7.68 21.13 -20.49
N ASP A 123 8.75 21.77 -20.05
CA ASP A 123 10.12 21.32 -20.31
C ASP A 123 11.07 21.52 -19.11
N ARG A 124 12.20 20.86 -19.16
CA ARG A 124 13.21 20.92 -18.08
C ARG A 124 13.78 22.29 -17.81
N LYS A 125 13.88 23.13 -18.86
CA LYS A 125 14.47 24.46 -18.70
C LYS A 125 13.54 25.34 -17.86
N ALA A 126 12.25 25.26 -18.11
CA ALA A 126 11.23 25.96 -17.33
C ALA A 126 11.15 25.44 -15.89
N ALA A 127 11.42 24.14 -15.67
CA ALA A 127 11.39 23.54 -14.33
C ALA A 127 12.65 23.78 -13.47
N ARG A 128 13.67 24.46 -13.95
CA ARG A 128 14.92 24.72 -13.17
C ARG A 128 14.70 25.44 -11.85
N PRO A 129 13.91 26.52 -11.76
CA PRO A 129 13.65 27.18 -10.48
C PRO A 129 13.00 26.24 -9.47
N TRP A 130 11.99 25.47 -9.89
CA TRP A 130 11.34 24.44 -9.10
C TRP A 130 12.31 23.39 -8.57
N LEU A 131 13.18 22.87 -9.44
CA LEU A 131 14.20 21.89 -9.04
C LEU A 131 15.17 22.45 -8.01
N HIS A 132 15.55 23.70 -8.14
CA HIS A 132 16.47 24.36 -7.19
C HIS A 132 15.84 24.50 -5.80
N GLU A 133 14.55 24.85 -5.74
CA GLU A 133 13.81 24.87 -4.47
C GLU A 133 13.75 23.49 -3.82
N LEU A 134 13.39 22.46 -4.59
CA LEU A 134 13.35 21.09 -4.08
C LEU A 134 14.72 20.57 -3.66
N GLU A 135 15.79 20.90 -4.39
CA GLU A 135 17.15 20.53 -4.05
C GLU A 135 17.54 21.11 -2.68
N ASN A 136 17.34 22.41 -2.47
CA ASN A 136 17.62 23.05 -1.20
C ASN A 136 16.86 22.44 -0.04
N LEU A 137 15.58 22.07 -0.27
CA LEU A 137 14.70 21.51 0.73
C LEU A 137 15.02 20.05 1.07
N LEU A 138 15.30 19.24 0.06
CA LEU A 138 15.32 17.77 0.19
C LEU A 138 16.72 17.16 0.21
N ALA A 139 17.79 17.86 -0.24
CA ALA A 139 19.15 17.35 -0.17
C ALA A 139 19.56 16.92 1.25
N PRO A 140 19.19 17.66 2.32
CA PRO A 140 19.47 17.22 3.70
C PRO A 140 18.68 15.98 4.15
N GLN A 141 17.68 15.56 3.38
CA GLN A 141 16.80 14.41 3.69
C GLN A 141 17.22 13.13 2.94
N THR A 142 18.36 13.14 2.26
CA THR A 142 18.88 11.94 1.60
C THR A 142 19.47 10.95 2.59
N GLU A 143 19.53 9.66 2.24
CA GLU A 143 20.09 8.60 3.10
C GLU A 143 21.54 8.91 3.55
N LYS A 144 22.34 9.55 2.71
CA LYS A 144 23.69 9.98 3.06
C LYS A 144 23.71 10.94 4.26
N HIS A 145 22.67 11.72 4.46
CA HIS A 145 22.49 12.66 5.58
C HIS A 145 21.57 12.10 6.69
N GLY A 146 21.24 10.78 6.65
CA GLY A 146 20.37 10.13 7.63
C GLY A 146 18.89 10.38 7.43
N GLY A 147 18.47 10.87 6.26
CA GLY A 147 17.08 10.99 5.86
C GLY A 147 16.54 9.74 5.15
N PRO A 148 15.27 9.71 4.74
CA PRO A 148 14.65 8.56 4.09
C PRO A 148 14.83 8.52 2.56
N ILE A 149 15.31 9.60 1.92
CA ILE A 149 15.39 9.67 0.45
C ILE A 149 16.55 8.80 -0.04
N ALA A 150 16.20 7.65 -0.60
CA ALA A 150 17.12 6.65 -1.14
C ALA A 150 17.41 6.85 -2.63
N PHE A 151 16.39 7.26 -3.39
CA PHE A 151 16.48 7.38 -4.84
C PHE A 151 15.82 8.67 -5.34
N VAL A 152 16.42 9.25 -6.39
CA VAL A 152 15.87 10.39 -7.11
C VAL A 152 15.80 10.06 -8.59
N GLU A 153 14.62 10.07 -9.18
CA GLU A 153 14.41 9.81 -10.59
C GLU A 153 14.62 11.09 -11.41
N GLY A 154 15.62 11.05 -12.29
CA GLY A 154 15.85 12.09 -13.29
C GLY A 154 15.48 11.59 -14.68
N SER A 155 14.74 12.36 -15.49
CA SER A 155 14.51 12.02 -16.88
C SER A 155 15.86 11.98 -17.63
N THR A 156 16.44 10.85 -17.97
CA THR A 156 17.69 10.66 -18.73
C THR A 156 18.99 10.45 -17.96
N GLY A 157 18.99 9.83 -16.77
CA GLY A 157 20.23 9.38 -16.11
C GLY A 157 21.13 10.47 -15.52
N ILE A 158 20.74 11.73 -15.61
CA ILE A 158 21.39 12.84 -14.92
C ILE A 158 20.53 13.16 -13.71
N ASN A 159 21.06 12.91 -12.52
CA ASN A 159 20.40 13.24 -11.26
C ASN A 159 20.34 14.79 -11.15
N PRO A 160 19.17 15.41 -11.31
CA PRO A 160 19.10 16.86 -11.31
C PRO A 160 19.25 17.37 -9.88
N GLY A 161 20.45 17.85 -9.55
CA GLY A 161 20.66 18.58 -8.31
C GLY A 161 20.73 17.78 -7.00
N PHE A 162 20.66 16.45 -7.05
CA PHE A 162 20.74 15.58 -5.87
C PHE A 162 21.99 14.68 -5.95
N PRO A 163 23.20 15.23 -5.77
CA PRO A 163 24.44 14.48 -5.97
C PRO A 163 24.61 13.31 -4.99
N ASP A 164 23.92 13.38 -3.87
CA ASP A 164 23.99 12.42 -2.76
C ASP A 164 22.92 11.33 -2.78
N ALA A 165 21.99 11.37 -3.74
CA ALA A 165 20.99 10.33 -3.93
C ALA A 165 21.13 9.69 -5.33
N PRO A 166 21.31 8.37 -5.43
CA PRO A 166 21.42 7.70 -6.71
C PRO A 166 20.09 7.68 -7.47
N ALA A 167 20.15 7.48 -8.79
CA ALA A 167 18.99 7.09 -9.56
C ALA A 167 18.52 5.68 -9.13
N PRO A 168 17.23 5.36 -9.31
CA PRO A 168 16.75 4.00 -9.04
C PRO A 168 17.44 2.98 -9.95
N PRO A 169 17.58 1.72 -9.49
CA PRO A 169 18.18 0.67 -10.31
C PRO A 169 17.39 0.44 -11.61
N LEU A 170 18.10 0.27 -12.72
CA LEU A 170 17.47 -0.02 -14.02
C LEU A 170 17.65 -1.48 -14.43
N PRO A 171 16.68 -2.06 -15.17
CA PRO A 171 15.43 -1.46 -15.63
C PRO A 171 14.37 -1.34 -14.51
N VAL A 172 13.47 -0.37 -14.63
CA VAL A 172 12.29 -0.28 -13.78
C VAL A 172 11.14 -1.01 -14.48
N THR A 173 10.58 -2.02 -13.83
CA THR A 173 9.37 -2.71 -14.28
C THR A 173 8.18 -2.17 -13.49
N VAL A 174 7.23 -1.57 -14.19
CA VAL A 174 5.99 -1.07 -13.59
C VAL A 174 4.90 -2.11 -13.70
N VAL A 175 4.19 -2.36 -12.60
CA VAL A 175 3.11 -3.35 -12.51
C VAL A 175 1.92 -2.71 -11.79
N SER A 176 0.76 -2.62 -12.45
CA SER A 176 -0.48 -2.25 -11.76
C SER A 176 -0.97 -3.41 -10.87
N ALA A 177 -1.41 -3.10 -9.66
CA ALA A 177 -2.00 -4.09 -8.75
C ALA A 177 -3.27 -4.75 -9.33
N HIS A 178 -3.94 -4.09 -10.29
CA HIS A 178 -5.11 -4.63 -10.99
C HIS A 178 -4.79 -5.45 -12.23
N ASP A 179 -3.52 -5.52 -12.64
CA ASP A 179 -3.14 -6.31 -13.81
C ASP A 179 -3.33 -7.81 -13.51
N PRO A 180 -4.18 -8.52 -14.27
CA PRO A 180 -4.30 -9.98 -14.14
C PRO A 180 -2.98 -10.73 -14.30
N ALA A 181 -2.02 -10.13 -15.02
CA ALA A 181 -0.68 -10.65 -15.23
C ALA A 181 0.35 -10.12 -14.22
N ALA A 182 -0.06 -9.44 -13.13
CA ALA A 182 0.84 -8.81 -12.16
C ALA A 182 1.90 -9.78 -11.62
N MET A 183 1.49 -10.99 -11.23
CA MET A 183 2.43 -12.03 -10.77
C MET A 183 3.44 -12.42 -11.86
N THR A 184 2.97 -12.64 -13.08
CA THR A 184 3.84 -13.00 -14.21
C THR A 184 4.87 -11.91 -14.49
N ARG A 185 4.43 -10.66 -14.59
CA ARG A 185 5.32 -9.51 -14.83
C ARG A 185 6.33 -9.32 -13.70
N SER A 186 5.90 -9.42 -12.46
CA SER A 186 6.80 -9.29 -11.31
C SER A 186 7.86 -10.41 -11.30
N ARG A 187 7.48 -11.66 -11.61
CA ARG A 187 8.44 -12.78 -11.68
C ARG A 187 9.40 -12.65 -12.86
N GLN A 188 8.94 -12.13 -13.99
CA GLN A 188 9.81 -11.82 -15.14
C GLN A 188 10.83 -10.72 -14.79
N ALA A 189 10.43 -9.68 -14.05
CA ALA A 189 11.34 -8.67 -13.55
C ALA A 189 12.41 -9.29 -12.63
N LEU A 190 11.99 -10.10 -11.66
CA LEU A 190 12.91 -10.80 -10.75
C LEU A 190 13.89 -11.72 -11.50
N ALA A 191 13.44 -12.37 -12.59
CA ALA A 191 14.28 -13.27 -13.41
C ALA A 191 15.43 -12.53 -14.13
N THR A 192 15.47 -11.23 -14.13
CA THR A 192 16.62 -10.43 -14.59
C THR A 192 17.72 -10.30 -13.54
N ALA A 193 17.41 -10.54 -12.27
CA ALA A 193 18.27 -10.34 -11.10
C ALA A 193 18.79 -8.91 -10.92
N ALA A 194 18.19 -7.92 -11.59
CA ALA A 194 18.64 -6.52 -11.56
C ALA A 194 17.43 -5.59 -11.77
N GLY A 195 17.55 -4.35 -11.29
CA GLY A 195 16.56 -3.30 -11.52
C GLY A 195 15.63 -3.04 -10.34
N ALA A 196 14.48 -2.49 -10.67
CA ALA A 196 13.44 -2.17 -9.70
C ALA A 196 12.07 -2.64 -10.17
N LEU A 197 11.20 -2.98 -9.22
CA LEU A 197 9.80 -3.29 -9.41
C LEU A 197 8.98 -2.20 -8.73
N LEU A 198 8.21 -1.45 -9.52
CA LEU A 198 7.29 -0.43 -9.04
C LEU A 198 5.85 -0.92 -9.18
N TRP A 199 5.14 -0.99 -8.06
CA TRP A 199 3.73 -1.29 -8.04
C TRP A 199 2.93 0.01 -8.07
N GLU A 200 2.04 0.14 -9.04
CA GLU A 200 1.04 1.22 -9.15
C GLU A 200 -0.35 0.72 -8.75
N ASP A 201 -1.28 1.63 -8.50
CA ASP A 201 -2.68 1.37 -8.19
C ASP A 201 -2.85 0.45 -6.96
N VAL A 202 -2.01 0.60 -5.94
CA VAL A 202 -2.09 -0.21 -4.72
C VAL A 202 -3.21 0.28 -3.82
N GLU A 203 -3.38 1.57 -3.67
CA GLU A 203 -4.41 2.18 -2.82
C GLU A 203 -5.39 3.00 -3.65
N ASP A 204 -6.63 3.10 -3.17
CA ASP A 204 -7.62 3.99 -3.75
C ASP A 204 -7.13 5.43 -3.68
N ALA A 205 -7.26 6.16 -4.77
CA ALA A 205 -6.89 7.56 -4.85
C ALA A 205 -8.07 8.41 -5.30
N LEU A 206 -8.29 9.52 -4.61
CA LEU A 206 -9.31 10.52 -4.91
C LEU A 206 -8.65 11.85 -5.22
N PHE A 207 -8.86 12.32 -6.45
CA PHE A 207 -8.34 13.62 -6.84
C PHE A 207 -9.12 14.74 -6.13
N PRO A 208 -8.44 15.73 -5.53
CA PRO A 208 -9.10 16.93 -5.06
C PRO A 208 -9.86 17.61 -6.20
N ALA A 209 -10.97 18.28 -5.91
CA ALA A 209 -11.80 18.91 -6.93
C ALA A 209 -10.99 19.90 -7.78
N GLY A 210 -11.07 19.75 -9.10
CA GLY A 210 -10.36 20.58 -10.06
C GLY A 210 -8.88 20.25 -10.27
N TRP A 211 -8.34 19.25 -9.60
CA TRP A 211 -6.95 18.81 -9.76
C TRP A 211 -6.77 17.55 -10.60
N GLU A 212 -7.87 16.92 -10.99
CA GLU A 212 -7.87 15.81 -11.92
C GLU A 212 -7.62 16.24 -13.35
N ARG A 213 -7.00 15.38 -14.15
CA ARG A 213 -6.86 15.60 -15.58
C ARG A 213 -8.24 15.60 -16.24
N PRO A 214 -8.54 16.52 -17.15
CA PRO A 214 -9.82 16.60 -17.86
C PRO A 214 -10.17 15.30 -18.57
N GLY A 215 -11.44 14.89 -18.42
CA GLY A 215 -11.90 13.60 -18.93
C GLY A 215 -11.26 12.39 -18.25
N GLY A 216 -10.48 12.60 -17.20
CA GLY A 216 -9.97 11.55 -16.35
C GLY A 216 -10.97 11.17 -15.23
N PRO A 217 -10.80 9.98 -14.63
CA PRO A 217 -11.64 9.58 -13.50
C PRO A 217 -11.31 10.43 -12.26
N LEU A 218 -12.35 10.82 -11.54
CA LEU A 218 -12.21 11.48 -10.23
C LEU A 218 -11.68 10.54 -9.16
N TYR A 219 -11.77 9.26 -9.38
CA TYR A 219 -11.42 8.18 -8.49
C TYR A 219 -10.62 7.12 -9.23
N ARG A 220 -9.53 6.69 -8.63
CA ARG A 220 -8.70 5.58 -9.10
C ARG A 220 -8.76 4.45 -8.08
N ALA A 221 -9.38 3.32 -8.47
CA ALA A 221 -9.44 2.16 -7.61
C ALA A 221 -8.06 1.54 -7.42
N GLY A 222 -7.74 1.18 -6.18
CA GLY A 222 -6.53 0.46 -5.80
C GLY A 222 -6.81 -0.99 -5.40
N ALA A 223 -5.79 -1.70 -4.98
CA ALA A 223 -5.92 -3.02 -4.37
C ALA A 223 -6.41 -2.93 -2.91
N VAL A 224 -6.31 -1.75 -2.29
CA VAL A 224 -6.78 -1.44 -0.95
C VAL A 224 -7.69 -0.22 -1.02
N SER A 225 -8.82 -0.28 -0.33
CA SER A 225 -9.74 0.84 -0.25
C SER A 225 -9.25 1.92 0.72
N LEU A 226 -9.81 3.13 0.63
CA LEU A 226 -9.53 4.21 1.60
C LEU A 226 -9.93 3.83 3.04
N ASN A 227 -10.78 2.84 3.23
CA ASN A 227 -11.09 2.27 4.54
C ASN A 227 -10.04 1.25 5.03
N GLY A 228 -9.08 0.88 4.19
CA GLY A 228 -8.08 -0.13 4.48
C GLY A 228 -8.54 -1.57 4.17
N ASP A 229 -9.66 -1.74 3.47
CA ASP A 229 -10.15 -3.06 3.08
C ASP A 229 -9.37 -3.59 1.88
N GLU A 230 -8.81 -4.79 2.03
CA GLU A 230 -8.02 -5.43 0.98
C GLU A 230 -8.91 -6.12 -0.05
N ARG A 231 -8.66 -5.82 -1.33
CA ARG A 231 -9.27 -6.53 -2.46
C ARG A 231 -8.43 -7.76 -2.84
N PRO A 232 -8.98 -8.75 -3.55
CA PRO A 232 -8.23 -9.96 -3.94
C PRO A 232 -6.93 -9.68 -4.71
N THR A 233 -6.84 -8.54 -5.40
CA THR A 233 -5.67 -8.10 -6.16
C THR A 233 -4.43 -7.86 -5.29
N VAL A 234 -4.58 -7.60 -3.99
CA VAL A 234 -3.46 -7.43 -3.05
C VAL A 234 -2.62 -8.70 -2.87
N ALA A 235 -3.20 -9.86 -3.17
CA ALA A 235 -2.50 -11.14 -2.98
C ALA A 235 -1.18 -11.24 -3.76
N ALA A 236 -1.14 -10.68 -4.98
CA ALA A 236 0.07 -10.66 -5.80
C ALA A 236 1.18 -9.82 -5.15
N LEU A 237 0.84 -8.63 -4.64
CA LEU A 237 1.77 -7.76 -3.93
C LEU A 237 2.33 -8.45 -2.67
N ARG A 238 1.45 -9.03 -1.82
CA ARG A 238 1.86 -9.73 -0.59
C ARG A 238 2.80 -10.89 -0.89
N ARG A 239 2.44 -11.74 -1.85
CA ARG A 239 3.25 -12.90 -2.23
C ARG A 239 4.62 -12.48 -2.76
N ASN A 240 4.67 -11.39 -3.54
CA ASN A 240 5.92 -10.88 -4.08
C ASN A 240 6.79 -10.22 -2.99
N ALA A 241 6.18 -9.42 -2.11
CA ALA A 241 6.88 -8.77 -1.01
C ALA A 241 7.47 -9.80 -0.02
N ALA A 242 6.71 -10.84 0.30
CA ALA A 242 7.17 -11.94 1.16
C ALA A 242 8.40 -12.64 0.56
N LEU A 243 8.37 -12.95 -0.75
CA LEU A 243 9.52 -13.53 -1.44
C LEU A 243 10.75 -12.61 -1.36
N LEU A 244 10.58 -11.34 -1.71
CA LEU A 244 11.70 -10.38 -1.80
C LEU A 244 12.32 -10.03 -0.46
N ARG A 245 11.61 -10.20 0.64
CA ARG A 245 12.15 -9.98 2.00
C ARG A 245 13.45 -10.76 2.23
N HIS A 246 13.55 -11.97 1.67
CA HIS A 246 14.71 -12.85 1.83
C HIS A 246 15.54 -12.95 0.54
N TRP A 247 14.90 -13.13 -0.61
CA TRP A 247 15.58 -13.26 -1.89
C TRP A 247 16.17 -11.94 -2.40
N GLY A 248 15.60 -10.79 -2.02
CA GLY A 248 16.04 -9.47 -2.48
C GLY A 248 17.55 -9.23 -2.27
N ALA A 249 18.09 -9.67 -1.14
CA ALA A 249 19.52 -9.54 -0.85
C ALA A 249 20.42 -10.50 -1.66
N LEU A 250 19.87 -11.59 -2.19
CA LEU A 250 20.62 -12.57 -3.00
C LEU A 250 20.60 -12.22 -4.50
N LEU A 251 19.52 -11.59 -4.98
CA LEU A 251 19.32 -11.31 -6.41
C LEU A 251 20.49 -10.58 -7.07
N PRO A 252 21.12 -9.54 -6.47
CA PRO A 252 22.26 -8.85 -7.09
C PRO A 252 23.47 -9.75 -7.31
N GLY A 253 23.60 -10.82 -6.51
CA GLY A 253 24.64 -11.84 -6.65
C GLY A 253 24.29 -12.97 -7.63
N MET A 254 23.11 -12.93 -8.26
CA MET A 254 22.67 -13.96 -9.19
C MET A 254 22.83 -13.55 -10.67
N LYS A 255 22.74 -14.52 -11.56
CA LYS A 255 22.77 -14.31 -13.01
C LYS A 255 21.86 -15.35 -13.70
N PRO A 256 21.26 -15.00 -14.84
CA PRO A 256 20.51 -15.98 -15.63
C PRO A 256 21.42 -17.09 -16.14
N GLU A 257 21.01 -18.35 -15.98
CA GLU A 257 21.63 -19.51 -16.63
C GLU A 257 21.14 -19.62 -18.08
N ARG A 258 22.06 -19.52 -19.03
CA ARG A 258 21.73 -19.52 -20.46
C ARG A 258 22.29 -20.74 -21.22
N ALA A 259 23.32 -21.35 -20.69
CA ALA A 259 23.98 -22.47 -21.35
C ALA A 259 23.15 -23.75 -21.22
N TYR A 260 22.47 -23.92 -20.10
CA TYR A 260 21.68 -25.12 -19.80
C TYR A 260 20.25 -24.69 -19.40
N PRO A 261 19.38 -24.36 -20.37
CA PRO A 261 18.03 -23.88 -20.07
C PRO A 261 17.20 -24.95 -19.38
N VAL A 262 16.30 -24.52 -18.50
CA VAL A 262 15.33 -25.40 -17.84
C VAL A 262 14.47 -26.12 -18.89
N ARG A 263 14.28 -27.42 -18.72
CA ARG A 263 13.49 -28.28 -19.62
C ARG A 263 12.70 -29.31 -18.82
N LEU A 264 11.81 -30.01 -19.47
CA LEU A 264 11.23 -31.23 -18.89
C LEU A 264 12.28 -32.31 -18.72
N ALA A 265 12.10 -33.19 -17.75
CA ALA A 265 12.89 -34.42 -17.63
C ALA A 265 12.82 -35.26 -18.90
N ALA A 266 11.67 -35.27 -19.58
CA ALA A 266 11.45 -35.86 -20.86
C ALA A 266 10.73 -34.90 -21.81
N GLY A 267 11.43 -34.40 -22.84
CA GLY A 267 10.85 -33.53 -23.86
C GLY A 267 11.07 -32.02 -23.66
N LYS A 268 10.24 -31.22 -24.32
CA LYS A 268 10.26 -29.76 -24.29
C LYS A 268 9.10 -29.24 -23.48
N LEU A 269 9.25 -28.04 -22.92
CA LEU A 269 8.14 -27.31 -22.24
C LEU A 269 6.94 -27.19 -23.20
N PRO A 270 5.71 -27.38 -22.71
CA PRO A 270 4.50 -27.20 -23.51
C PRO A 270 4.34 -25.73 -23.99
N PRO A 271 3.61 -25.51 -25.10
CA PRO A 271 3.27 -24.16 -25.55
C PRO A 271 2.59 -23.37 -24.43
N GLY A 272 3.01 -22.11 -24.24
CA GLY A 272 2.50 -21.24 -23.18
C GLY A 272 3.13 -21.46 -21.81
N VAL A 273 4.04 -22.43 -21.66
CA VAL A 273 4.84 -22.58 -20.44
C VAL A 273 6.27 -22.14 -20.72
N THR A 274 6.79 -21.26 -19.87
CA THR A 274 8.17 -20.78 -19.92
C THR A 274 8.85 -20.99 -18.57
N ALA A 275 10.14 -21.28 -18.58
CA ALA A 275 10.94 -21.39 -17.38
C ALA A 275 12.32 -20.78 -17.60
N SER A 276 12.84 -20.12 -16.57
CA SER A 276 14.18 -19.56 -16.53
C SER A 276 14.83 -19.84 -15.19
N GLU A 277 16.13 -20.03 -15.19
CA GLU A 277 16.90 -20.27 -13.97
C GLU A 277 17.83 -19.09 -13.70
N LEU A 278 17.88 -18.68 -12.45
CA LEU A 278 18.90 -17.80 -11.89
C LEU A 278 19.84 -18.61 -11.01
N VAL A 279 21.13 -18.43 -11.20
CA VAL A 279 22.17 -19.08 -10.39
C VAL A 279 23.03 -18.04 -9.68
N SER A 280 23.40 -18.32 -8.44
CA SER A 280 24.34 -17.49 -7.71
C SER A 280 25.69 -17.44 -8.43
N ARG A 281 26.34 -16.28 -8.41
CA ARG A 281 27.72 -16.12 -8.89
C ARG A 281 28.74 -16.75 -7.94
N ALA A 282 28.39 -16.82 -6.65
CA ALA A 282 29.18 -17.53 -5.65
C ALA A 282 28.73 -19.01 -5.56
N PRO A 283 29.65 -19.96 -5.49
CA PRO A 283 29.34 -21.37 -5.41
C PRO A 283 28.49 -21.73 -4.18
N GLY A 284 27.45 -22.56 -4.37
CA GLY A 284 26.68 -23.18 -3.29
C GLY A 284 25.85 -22.24 -2.46
N VAL A 285 25.49 -21.03 -2.98
CA VAL A 285 24.67 -20.08 -2.22
C VAL A 285 23.18 -20.31 -2.47
N ALA A 286 22.73 -20.15 -3.71
CA ALA A 286 21.35 -20.36 -4.10
C ALA A 286 21.16 -20.36 -5.61
N SER A 287 20.16 -21.08 -6.08
CA SER A 287 19.57 -20.98 -7.42
C SER A 287 18.05 -20.91 -7.29
N ALA A 288 17.39 -20.38 -8.32
CA ALA A 288 15.94 -20.35 -8.39
C ALA A 288 15.45 -20.58 -9.81
N VAL A 289 14.36 -21.33 -9.96
CA VAL A 289 13.66 -21.51 -11.23
C VAL A 289 12.37 -20.71 -11.19
N SER A 290 12.29 -19.69 -12.04
CA SER A 290 11.04 -19.00 -12.33
C SER A 290 10.30 -19.76 -13.43
N ILE A 291 9.10 -20.24 -13.15
CA ILE A 291 8.24 -20.93 -14.11
C ILE A 291 6.90 -20.24 -14.22
N VAL A 292 6.44 -20.04 -15.45
CA VAL A 292 5.21 -19.33 -15.80
C VAL A 292 4.36 -20.20 -16.70
N ASN A 293 3.13 -20.47 -16.30
CA ASN A 293 2.13 -21.13 -17.12
C ASN A 293 1.10 -20.10 -17.65
N GLN A 294 1.27 -19.62 -18.87
CA GLN A 294 0.31 -18.73 -19.54
C GLN A 294 -0.78 -19.50 -20.28
N SER A 295 -0.73 -20.84 -20.28
CA SER A 295 -1.72 -21.66 -20.95
C SER A 295 -3.03 -21.76 -20.13
N ARG A 296 -4.09 -22.23 -20.79
CA ARG A 296 -5.38 -22.55 -20.12
C ARG A 296 -5.42 -23.94 -19.50
N GLN A 297 -4.33 -24.69 -19.62
CA GLN A 297 -4.22 -26.05 -19.10
C GLN A 297 -3.34 -26.06 -17.84
N PRO A 298 -3.63 -26.87 -16.83
CA PRO A 298 -2.74 -27.09 -15.72
C PRO A 298 -1.43 -27.74 -16.20
N PHE A 299 -0.34 -27.37 -15.54
CA PHE A 299 0.98 -27.95 -15.78
C PHE A 299 1.32 -28.89 -14.63
N GLN A 300 1.70 -30.15 -14.93
CA GLN A 300 2.15 -31.12 -13.95
C GLN A 300 3.25 -31.97 -14.55
N HIS A 301 4.51 -31.63 -14.25
CA HIS A 301 5.66 -32.32 -14.83
C HIS A 301 6.88 -32.27 -13.90
N THR A 302 7.87 -33.12 -14.18
CA THR A 302 9.22 -33.04 -13.62
C THR A 302 10.07 -32.13 -14.49
N LEU A 303 10.67 -31.10 -13.87
CA LEU A 303 11.62 -30.20 -14.52
C LEU A 303 13.04 -30.68 -14.31
N ARG A 304 13.94 -30.24 -15.18
CA ARG A 304 15.38 -30.41 -15.05
C ARG A 304 16.05 -29.05 -15.11
N ALA A 305 16.67 -28.67 -14.00
CA ALA A 305 17.51 -27.48 -13.85
C ALA A 305 18.98 -27.88 -13.83
N TRP A 306 19.91 -26.95 -14.01
CA TRP A 306 21.34 -27.22 -14.05
C TRP A 306 22.05 -26.66 -12.81
N ASP A 307 22.78 -27.51 -12.12
CA ASP A 307 23.71 -27.09 -11.10
C ASP A 307 25.11 -26.84 -11.73
N PRO A 308 25.50 -25.54 -11.89
CA PRO A 308 26.78 -25.22 -12.53
C PRO A 308 28.01 -25.60 -11.69
N PHE A 309 27.83 -25.78 -10.37
CA PHE A 309 28.91 -26.08 -9.44
C PHE A 309 29.17 -27.58 -9.34
N ALA A 310 28.10 -28.34 -9.14
CA ALA A 310 28.16 -29.79 -9.14
C ALA A 310 28.24 -30.42 -10.57
N LYS A 311 28.03 -29.59 -11.61
CA LYS A 311 28.04 -29.98 -13.03
C LYS A 311 27.11 -31.14 -13.35
N HIS A 312 25.94 -31.16 -12.73
CA HIS A 312 24.88 -32.13 -13.00
C HIS A 312 23.50 -31.47 -13.06
N SER A 313 22.53 -32.19 -13.57
CA SER A 313 21.15 -31.74 -13.58
C SER A 313 20.44 -32.12 -12.28
N ILE A 314 19.66 -31.20 -11.75
CA ILE A 314 18.73 -31.41 -10.63
C ILE A 314 17.35 -31.67 -11.24
N GLU A 315 16.72 -32.76 -10.85
CA GLU A 315 15.33 -33.05 -11.21
C GLU A 315 14.43 -32.50 -10.09
N ILE A 316 13.49 -31.59 -10.47
CA ILE A 316 12.47 -31.02 -9.62
C ILE A 316 11.21 -31.81 -9.93
N GLU A 317 10.88 -32.73 -9.05
CA GLU A 317 9.74 -33.63 -9.22
C GLU A 317 8.43 -32.93 -8.90
N ASN A 318 7.32 -33.40 -9.49
CA ASN A 318 5.95 -32.97 -9.10
C ASN A 318 5.70 -31.46 -9.11
N VAL A 319 6.21 -30.73 -10.09
CA VAL A 319 5.91 -29.31 -10.24
C VAL A 319 4.49 -29.13 -10.77
N HIS A 320 3.65 -28.46 -9.98
CA HIS A 320 2.26 -28.17 -10.29
C HIS A 320 2.03 -26.68 -10.44
N LEU A 321 1.45 -26.26 -11.58
CA LEU A 321 0.93 -24.89 -11.75
C LEU A 321 -0.50 -24.95 -12.30
N ALA A 322 -1.38 -24.18 -11.73
CA ALA A 322 -2.67 -23.90 -12.32
C ALA A 322 -2.53 -23.10 -13.63
N PRO A 323 -3.58 -23.01 -14.47
CA PRO A 323 -3.62 -22.06 -15.57
C PRO A 323 -3.32 -20.63 -15.09
N HIS A 324 -2.51 -19.90 -15.85
CA HIS A 324 -2.09 -18.51 -15.55
C HIS A 324 -1.32 -18.33 -14.23
N GLU A 325 -0.76 -19.41 -13.70
CA GLU A 325 0.03 -19.37 -12.47
C GLU A 325 1.52 -19.20 -12.74
N THR A 326 2.22 -18.64 -11.75
CA THR A 326 3.66 -18.43 -11.75
C THR A 326 4.24 -18.85 -10.41
N LEU A 327 5.36 -19.58 -10.43
CA LEU A 327 6.11 -20.00 -9.23
C LEU A 327 7.58 -19.60 -9.32
N TRP A 328 8.16 -19.36 -8.16
CA TRP A 328 9.59 -19.15 -7.93
C TRP A 328 10.12 -20.29 -7.07
N LEU A 329 10.68 -21.30 -7.71
CA LEU A 329 11.11 -22.54 -7.07
C LEU A 329 12.55 -22.40 -6.57
N PRO A 330 12.83 -22.59 -5.28
CA PRO A 330 14.19 -22.65 -4.76
C PRO A 330 14.89 -23.92 -5.26
N VAL A 331 16.13 -23.79 -5.67
CA VAL A 331 16.97 -24.90 -6.13
C VAL A 331 18.37 -24.71 -5.54
N ASN A 332 18.94 -25.77 -4.97
CA ASN A 332 20.28 -25.77 -4.40
C ASN A 332 20.54 -24.57 -3.47
N VAL A 333 19.63 -24.35 -2.52
CA VAL A 333 19.71 -23.22 -1.57
C VAL A 333 20.43 -23.66 -0.30
N SER A 334 21.60 -23.07 -0.03
CA SER A 334 22.38 -23.37 1.16
C SER A 334 21.59 -23.08 2.44
N LEU A 335 21.64 -23.99 3.40
CA LEU A 335 21.17 -23.80 4.78
C LEU A 335 22.23 -23.12 5.66
N GLY A 336 23.50 -23.10 5.24
CA GLY A 336 24.55 -22.35 5.92
C GLY A 336 24.42 -20.84 5.74
N GLY A 337 25.21 -20.07 6.51
CA GLY A 337 25.10 -18.60 6.58
C GLY A 337 25.29 -17.82 5.26
N ALA A 338 25.70 -18.47 4.18
CA ALA A 338 25.80 -17.87 2.85
C ALA A 338 24.45 -17.84 2.08
N GLY A 339 23.47 -18.64 2.52
CA GLY A 339 22.15 -18.77 1.87
C GLY A 339 21.10 -17.79 2.39
N LEU A 340 19.84 -18.21 2.35
CA LEU A 340 18.70 -17.42 2.83
C LEU A 340 18.69 -17.26 4.36
N CYS A 341 19.25 -18.22 5.09
CA CYS A 341 19.32 -18.17 6.55
C CYS A 341 20.68 -17.64 7.02
N ARG A 342 20.81 -16.35 7.21
CA ARG A 342 22.07 -15.71 7.64
C ARG A 342 22.52 -16.13 9.05
N GLU A 343 21.58 -16.50 9.91
CA GLU A 343 21.83 -16.91 11.30
C GLU A 343 21.95 -18.42 11.48
N CYS A 344 21.78 -19.21 10.42
CA CYS A 344 21.88 -20.66 10.44
C CYS A 344 23.34 -21.16 10.46
N THR A 345 24.08 -20.84 11.52
CA THR A 345 25.50 -21.22 11.67
C THR A 345 25.69 -22.71 11.99
N ALA A 346 24.63 -23.43 12.35
CA ALA A 346 24.66 -24.85 12.65
C ALA A 346 24.80 -25.75 11.43
N PHE A 347 24.55 -25.23 10.25
CA PHE A 347 24.63 -25.96 8.99
C PHE A 347 25.91 -25.65 8.22
N SER A 348 26.48 -26.68 7.60
CA SER A 348 27.56 -26.51 6.64
C SER A 348 27.03 -26.09 5.27
N ASN A 349 27.90 -25.59 4.40
CA ASN A 349 27.50 -25.26 3.01
C ASN A 349 27.13 -26.49 2.17
N ALA A 350 27.43 -27.70 2.64
CA ALA A 350 27.01 -28.93 2.00
C ALA A 350 25.55 -29.29 2.30
N GLU A 351 24.99 -28.69 3.36
CA GLU A 351 23.59 -28.88 3.73
C GLU A 351 22.73 -27.81 3.05
N HIS A 352 21.77 -28.25 2.24
CA HIS A 352 21.01 -27.35 1.41
C HIS A 352 19.62 -27.89 1.10
N ILE A 353 18.72 -27.01 0.70
CA ILE A 353 17.46 -27.36 0.05
C ILE A 353 17.81 -27.72 -1.39
N VAL A 354 17.68 -29.00 -1.75
CA VAL A 354 17.94 -29.49 -3.11
C VAL A 354 16.95 -28.84 -4.06
N TYR A 355 15.66 -28.89 -3.70
CA TYR A 355 14.59 -28.13 -4.36
C TYR A 355 13.35 -28.06 -3.47
N ALA A 356 12.45 -27.13 -3.78
CA ALA A 356 11.06 -27.21 -3.34
C ALA A 356 10.13 -26.87 -4.52
N THR A 357 8.91 -27.46 -4.50
CA THR A 357 7.87 -27.20 -5.51
C THR A 357 6.88 -26.11 -5.06
N ALA A 358 7.26 -25.36 -4.02
CA ALA A 358 6.60 -24.15 -3.52
C ALA A 358 7.62 -23.02 -3.38
N GLU A 359 7.14 -21.77 -3.34
CA GLU A 359 8.02 -20.61 -3.18
C GLU A 359 8.51 -20.49 -1.74
N LEU A 360 9.80 -20.63 -1.51
CA LEU A 360 10.43 -20.45 -0.21
C LEU A 360 10.49 -18.95 0.13
N GLN A 361 9.89 -18.58 1.25
CA GLN A 361 9.83 -17.19 1.74
C GLN A 361 10.82 -16.94 2.87
N THR A 362 10.90 -17.85 3.85
CA THR A 362 11.85 -17.73 4.98
C THR A 362 12.50 -19.05 5.30
N VAL A 363 13.73 -18.98 5.85
CA VAL A 363 14.43 -20.10 6.48
C VAL A 363 15.01 -19.59 7.80
N GLU A 364 14.68 -20.25 8.88
CA GLU A 364 15.16 -19.93 10.24
C GLU A 364 15.63 -21.21 10.93
N PHE A 365 16.68 -21.12 11.73
CA PHE A 365 17.09 -22.23 12.57
C PHE A 365 17.21 -21.72 14.01
N GLU A 366 16.39 -22.25 14.87
CA GLU A 366 16.36 -21.86 16.25
C GLU A 366 16.10 -23.09 17.13
N ASN A 367 16.86 -23.20 18.20
CA ASN A 367 16.70 -24.25 19.21
C ASN A 367 16.58 -25.67 18.60
N GLY A 368 17.52 -26.01 17.69
CA GLY A 368 17.55 -27.31 17.04
C GLY A 368 16.46 -27.56 15.97
N THR A 369 15.61 -26.58 15.70
CA THR A 369 14.50 -26.71 14.75
C THR A 369 14.73 -25.83 13.52
N LEU A 370 14.69 -26.45 12.35
CA LEU A 370 14.67 -25.77 11.05
C LEU A 370 13.23 -25.41 10.70
N ALA A 371 12.90 -24.13 10.72
CA ALA A 371 11.61 -23.60 10.29
C ALA A 371 11.72 -22.96 8.94
N MET A 372 10.74 -23.25 8.06
CA MET A 372 10.65 -22.68 6.73
C MET A 372 9.22 -22.22 6.46
N GLU A 373 9.07 -21.10 5.80
CA GLU A 373 7.78 -20.60 5.35
C GLU A 373 7.72 -20.64 3.83
N PHE A 374 6.62 -21.18 3.31
CA PHE A 374 6.39 -21.31 1.88
C PHE A 374 5.11 -20.59 1.46
N SER A 375 5.10 -20.10 0.21
CA SER A 375 3.85 -19.86 -0.51
C SER A 375 3.56 -21.10 -1.36
N ALA A 376 2.54 -21.86 -0.95
CA ALA A 376 2.14 -23.12 -1.57
C ALA A 376 0.66 -23.05 -2.01
N PRO A 377 0.35 -22.55 -3.21
CA PRO A 377 -1.01 -22.47 -3.72
C PRO A 377 -1.64 -23.85 -3.98
N ALA A 378 -0.81 -24.89 -4.09
CA ALA A 378 -1.20 -26.29 -4.18
C ALA A 378 -0.34 -27.13 -3.23
N PRO A 379 -0.70 -28.40 -2.93
CA PRO A 379 0.17 -29.31 -2.21
C PRO A 379 1.54 -29.43 -2.90
N ALA A 380 2.60 -29.36 -2.12
CA ALA A 380 3.97 -29.28 -2.61
C ALA A 380 4.93 -30.16 -1.80
N GLU A 381 6.19 -30.18 -2.17
CA GLU A 381 7.24 -30.87 -1.42
C GLU A 381 8.52 -30.05 -1.35
N ALA A 382 9.34 -30.31 -0.34
CA ALA A 382 10.72 -29.86 -0.28
C ALA A 382 11.65 -31.04 -0.04
N VAL A 383 12.76 -31.06 -0.76
CA VAL A 383 13.83 -32.06 -0.60
C VAL A 383 15.06 -31.36 -0.07
N LEU A 384 15.56 -31.83 1.09
CA LEU A 384 16.75 -31.28 1.73
C LEU A 384 17.88 -32.31 1.69
N GLN A 385 19.10 -31.87 1.53
CA GLN A 385 20.33 -32.61 1.78
C GLN A 385 20.83 -32.22 3.16
N LEU A 386 20.92 -33.16 4.09
CA LEU A 386 21.41 -32.93 5.46
C LEU A 386 22.62 -33.82 5.74
N ALA A 387 23.40 -33.46 6.76
CA ALA A 387 24.55 -34.28 7.18
C ALA A 387 24.14 -35.49 8.03
N ARG A 388 22.92 -35.49 8.57
CA ARG A 388 22.38 -36.51 9.47
C ARG A 388 20.87 -36.62 9.39
N ARG A 389 20.33 -37.71 9.91
CA ARG A 389 18.89 -37.90 10.05
C ARG A 389 18.34 -36.86 11.06
N PRO A 390 17.26 -36.13 10.74
CA PRO A 390 16.56 -35.29 11.70
C PRO A 390 16.01 -36.11 12.89
N SER A 391 16.00 -35.50 14.07
CA SER A 391 15.43 -36.16 15.26
C SER A 391 13.90 -36.22 15.23
N GLY A 392 13.26 -35.32 14.45
CA GLY A 392 11.81 -35.10 14.52
C GLY A 392 11.40 -34.41 15.82
N PRO A 393 10.17 -33.92 15.94
CA PRO A 393 9.05 -34.07 14.99
C PRO A 393 9.17 -33.17 13.77
N TYR A 394 8.31 -33.45 12.79
CA TYR A 394 8.01 -32.58 11.68
C TYR A 394 6.59 -32.01 11.81
N LEU A 395 6.45 -30.70 11.75
CA LEU A 395 5.18 -29.97 11.80
C LEU A 395 4.94 -29.28 10.46
N ALA A 396 3.74 -29.45 9.90
CA ALA A 396 3.31 -28.76 8.71
C ALA A 396 1.98 -28.03 8.96
N GLY A 397 2.00 -26.70 8.87
CA GLY A 397 0.84 -25.86 9.19
C GLY A 397 0.34 -26.02 10.63
N GLY A 398 1.23 -26.28 11.58
CA GLY A 398 0.92 -26.49 13.00
C GLY A 398 0.45 -27.92 13.36
N HIS A 399 0.39 -28.82 12.38
CA HIS A 399 0.00 -30.22 12.59
C HIS A 399 1.18 -31.16 12.45
N LEU A 400 1.22 -32.22 13.27
CA LEU A 400 2.22 -33.27 13.16
C LEU A 400 2.09 -33.95 11.79
N ALA A 401 3.21 -34.09 11.08
CA ALA A 401 3.31 -34.70 9.79
C ALA A 401 4.52 -35.66 9.73
N GLU A 402 4.54 -36.50 8.72
CA GLU A 402 5.64 -37.43 8.46
C GLU A 402 6.63 -36.85 7.45
N PHE A 403 7.89 -37.20 7.58
CA PHE A 403 8.93 -36.97 6.58
C PHE A 403 9.62 -38.27 6.20
N ASP A 404 10.06 -38.35 4.94
CA ASP A 404 10.83 -39.49 4.44
C ASP A 404 12.32 -39.17 4.53
N PHE A 405 13.14 -40.10 5.01
CA PHE A 405 14.58 -39.96 5.08
C PHE A 405 15.28 -41.14 4.41
N ASP A 406 16.11 -40.84 3.41
CA ASP A 406 16.96 -41.83 2.72
C ASP A 406 18.36 -41.83 3.37
N GLU A 407 18.70 -42.90 4.09
CA GLU A 407 19.99 -43.07 4.78
C GLU A 407 21.21 -43.15 3.82
N LYS A 408 21.00 -43.55 2.56
CA LYS A 408 22.08 -43.67 1.59
C LYS A 408 22.49 -42.34 1.02
N THR A 409 21.49 -41.52 0.70
CA THR A 409 21.70 -40.21 0.10
C THR A 409 21.67 -39.07 1.13
N LEU A 410 21.29 -39.32 2.38
CA LEU A 410 21.08 -38.34 3.45
C LEU A 410 20.06 -37.27 3.05
N ARG A 411 19.05 -37.64 2.27
CA ARG A 411 18.00 -36.76 1.81
C ARG A 411 16.75 -36.90 2.65
N VAL A 412 16.17 -35.74 2.96
CA VAL A 412 14.88 -35.61 3.65
C VAL A 412 13.87 -35.07 2.68
N ARG A 413 12.72 -35.75 2.55
CA ARG A 413 11.58 -35.27 1.76
C ARG A 413 10.45 -34.85 2.71
N LEU A 414 10.05 -33.60 2.61
CA LEU A 414 8.98 -32.99 3.40
C LEU A 414 7.76 -32.75 2.52
N LYS A 415 6.59 -33.20 2.96
CA LYS A 415 5.31 -32.86 2.32
C LYS A 415 4.82 -31.53 2.84
N ILE A 416 4.49 -30.60 1.94
CA ILE A 416 4.00 -29.27 2.24
C ILE A 416 2.52 -29.23 1.85
N PRO A 417 1.57 -29.11 2.81
CA PRO A 417 0.15 -28.98 2.48
C PRO A 417 -0.12 -27.64 1.78
N GLN A 418 -1.27 -27.53 1.14
CA GLN A 418 -1.72 -26.27 0.56
C GLN A 418 -1.79 -25.17 1.63
N GLY A 419 -1.21 -24.01 1.35
CA GLY A 419 -1.24 -22.84 2.22
C GLY A 419 -2.61 -22.18 2.24
N LYS A 420 -2.86 -21.40 3.29
CA LYS A 420 -4.10 -20.64 3.51
C LYS A 420 -3.83 -19.14 3.40
N GLY A 421 -4.90 -18.38 3.15
CA GLY A 421 -4.86 -16.93 3.07
C GLY A 421 -4.38 -16.39 1.72
N PRO A 422 -4.31 -15.05 1.59
CA PRO A 422 -4.07 -14.37 0.31
C PRO A 422 -2.74 -14.71 -0.36
N ALA A 423 -1.71 -15.01 0.42
CA ALA A 423 -0.38 -15.38 -0.09
C ALA A 423 -0.15 -16.90 -0.12
N SER A 424 -1.17 -17.72 0.19
CA SER A 424 -1.06 -19.19 0.30
C SER A 424 0.07 -19.62 1.25
N GLN A 425 0.23 -18.93 2.37
CA GLN A 425 1.33 -19.14 3.33
C GLN A 425 1.14 -20.41 4.14
N ILE A 426 2.23 -21.14 4.34
CA ILE A 426 2.34 -22.32 5.20
C ILE A 426 3.70 -22.34 5.87
N ARG A 427 3.71 -22.51 7.19
CA ARG A 427 4.94 -22.75 7.95
C ARG A 427 5.13 -24.25 8.17
N VAL A 428 6.36 -24.71 7.96
CA VAL A 428 6.82 -26.06 8.28
C VAL A 428 7.99 -25.97 9.24
N ALA A 429 8.10 -26.92 10.15
CA ALA A 429 9.16 -26.98 11.14
C ALA A 429 9.64 -28.42 11.33
N LEU A 430 10.96 -28.65 11.17
CA LEU A 430 11.61 -29.93 11.28
C LEU A 430 12.66 -29.87 12.41
N ALA A 431 12.49 -30.63 13.45
CA ALA A 431 13.52 -30.76 14.48
C ALA A 431 14.72 -31.57 13.96
N ILE A 432 15.84 -30.88 13.79
CA ILE A 432 17.12 -31.45 13.35
C ILE A 432 17.83 -32.11 14.54
N GLU A 433 17.80 -31.44 15.69
CA GLU A 433 18.33 -31.93 16.95
C GLU A 433 17.22 -31.97 18.00
N ALA A 434 17.26 -32.96 18.89
CA ALA A 434 16.37 -32.92 20.03
C ALA A 434 16.72 -31.69 20.88
N PRO A 435 15.83 -30.73 21.08
CA PRO A 435 16.15 -29.54 21.82
C PRO A 435 16.39 -29.92 23.28
N GLU A 436 17.61 -29.66 23.80
CA GLU A 436 17.92 -29.85 25.21
C GLU A 436 17.07 -28.94 26.09
N HIS A 437 16.74 -27.77 25.57
CA HIS A 437 15.92 -26.74 26.19
C HIS A 437 14.99 -26.14 25.18
N SER A 438 13.69 -26.32 25.34
CA SER A 438 12.68 -25.72 24.45
C SER A 438 11.73 -24.83 25.21
N ALA A 439 11.43 -23.68 24.61
CA ALA A 439 10.40 -22.76 25.06
C ALA A 439 9.56 -22.30 23.85
N PHE A 440 8.27 -22.24 24.03
CA PHE A 440 7.33 -21.93 22.97
C PHE A 440 6.32 -20.88 23.40
N PHE A 441 5.88 -20.06 22.47
CA PHE A 441 4.69 -19.23 22.63
C PHE A 441 3.45 -20.06 22.27
N GLU A 442 2.49 -20.12 23.19
CA GLU A 442 1.22 -20.79 22.95
C GLU A 442 0.25 -19.81 22.31
N ASP A 443 -0.31 -20.16 21.13
CA ASP A 443 -1.44 -19.48 20.43
C ASP A 443 -1.44 -17.94 20.35
N ALA A 444 -0.33 -17.26 20.64
CA ALA A 444 -0.24 -15.82 20.54
C ALA A 444 -0.19 -15.40 19.05
N LYS A 445 -1.29 -14.84 18.52
CA LYS A 445 -1.40 -14.41 17.12
C LYS A 445 -1.43 -12.90 16.97
N ARG A 446 -1.85 -12.18 18.00
CA ARG A 446 -2.00 -10.73 17.97
C ARG A 446 -1.95 -10.12 19.37
N LEU A 447 -1.63 -8.83 19.42
CA LEU A 447 -1.70 -8.02 20.64
C LEU A 447 -2.64 -6.83 20.42
N ILE A 448 -3.40 -6.49 21.44
CA ILE A 448 -4.32 -5.37 21.40
C ILE A 448 -3.68 -4.14 22.03
N ILE A 449 -3.63 -3.06 21.30
CA ILE A 449 -3.03 -1.78 21.68
C ILE A 449 -3.77 -1.16 22.88
N GLY A 450 -3.00 -0.56 23.79
CA GLY A 450 -3.53 0.21 24.92
C GLY A 450 -4.12 -0.63 26.06
N ARG A 451 -3.83 -1.95 26.09
CA ARG A 451 -4.25 -2.83 27.19
C ARG A 451 -3.29 -3.99 27.42
N ALA A 452 -3.43 -4.63 28.56
CA ALA A 452 -2.75 -5.88 28.86
C ALA A 452 -3.29 -7.03 28.01
N ASN A 453 -2.40 -7.83 27.43
CA ASN A 453 -2.71 -9.01 26.63
C ASN A 453 -2.12 -10.23 27.30
N THR A 454 -2.86 -11.34 27.36
CA THR A 454 -2.32 -12.59 27.87
C THR A 454 -1.46 -13.26 26.79
N VAL A 455 -0.20 -13.51 27.13
CA VAL A 455 0.76 -14.25 26.31
C VAL A 455 1.25 -15.44 27.13
N SER A 456 0.91 -16.64 26.69
CA SER A 456 1.28 -17.89 27.36
C SER A 456 2.52 -18.48 26.74
N THR A 457 3.40 -19.00 27.58
CA THR A 457 4.65 -19.66 27.21
C THR A 457 4.75 -21.02 27.85
N SER A 458 5.33 -21.99 27.14
CA SER A 458 5.57 -23.35 27.62
C SER A 458 7.05 -23.68 27.58
N TYR A 459 7.50 -24.51 28.49
CA TYR A 459 8.91 -24.85 28.67
C TYR A 459 9.13 -26.37 28.83
N SER A 460 10.29 -26.86 28.39
CA SER A 460 10.64 -28.27 28.50
C SER A 460 10.97 -28.71 29.93
N SER A 461 11.26 -27.80 30.86
CA SER A 461 11.50 -28.09 32.28
C SER A 461 11.16 -26.91 33.18
N GLU A 462 10.86 -27.18 34.43
CA GLU A 462 10.62 -26.17 35.48
C GLU A 462 11.85 -25.29 35.72
N GLN A 463 13.05 -25.86 35.72
CA GLN A 463 14.29 -25.10 35.85
C GLN A 463 14.49 -24.10 34.72
N LEU A 464 14.06 -24.46 33.51
CA LEU A 464 14.11 -23.56 32.37
C LEU A 464 13.09 -22.42 32.51
N ALA A 465 11.86 -22.72 32.93
CA ALA A 465 10.84 -21.72 33.21
C ALA A 465 11.31 -20.70 34.25
N ASP A 466 12.02 -21.16 35.31
CA ASP A 466 12.53 -20.29 36.38
C ASP A 466 13.61 -19.30 35.93
N ARG A 467 14.43 -19.69 34.97
CA ARG A 467 15.52 -18.85 34.44
C ARG A 467 15.12 -18.01 33.23
N SER A 468 13.93 -18.27 32.66
CA SER A 468 13.47 -17.61 31.46
C SER A 468 12.82 -16.25 31.74
N ARG A 469 12.97 -15.33 30.80
CA ARG A 469 12.30 -14.04 30.79
C ARG A 469 11.75 -13.75 29.39
N LEU A 470 10.74 -12.91 29.36
CA LEU A 470 10.22 -12.42 28.11
C LEU A 470 10.96 -11.12 27.71
N ARG A 471 11.61 -11.12 26.56
CA ARG A 471 12.17 -9.93 25.93
C ARG A 471 11.13 -9.30 25.03
N LEU A 472 10.96 -8.00 25.17
CA LEU A 472 9.92 -7.20 24.52
C LEU A 472 10.53 -6.05 23.70
N PRO A 473 9.79 -5.50 22.72
CA PRO A 473 10.12 -4.24 22.09
C PRO A 473 10.16 -3.08 23.10
N GLU A 474 10.80 -2.00 22.72
CA GLU A 474 10.84 -0.76 23.53
C GLU A 474 9.41 -0.23 23.79
N GLY A 475 9.16 0.24 24.99
CA GLY A 475 7.86 0.76 25.43
C GLY A 475 6.84 -0.31 25.88
N PHE A 476 7.10 -1.61 25.62
CA PHE A 476 6.25 -2.70 26.10
C PHE A 476 6.66 -3.12 27.52
N ALA A 477 5.70 -3.63 28.29
CA ALA A 477 5.96 -4.24 29.61
C ALA A 477 5.31 -5.61 29.70
N ALA A 478 5.91 -6.52 30.46
CA ALA A 478 5.32 -7.81 30.77
C ALA A 478 5.42 -8.13 32.25
N THR A 479 4.31 -8.63 32.79
CA THR A 479 4.23 -9.08 34.18
C THR A 479 3.74 -10.54 34.21
N PRO A 480 4.46 -11.48 34.84
CA PRO A 480 3.96 -12.84 35.06
C PRO A 480 2.66 -12.80 35.87
N THR A 481 1.59 -13.42 35.36
CA THR A 481 0.27 -13.48 36.03
C THR A 481 -0.05 -14.84 36.60
N LYS A 482 0.46 -15.89 35.95
CA LYS A 482 0.28 -17.27 36.39
C LYS A 482 1.51 -18.07 36.05
N LYS A 483 1.95 -18.88 36.98
CA LYS A 483 3.10 -19.77 36.82
C LYS A 483 2.69 -21.21 37.11
N SER A 484 3.09 -22.10 36.25
CA SER A 484 3.03 -23.57 36.42
C SER A 484 4.42 -24.16 36.23
N PRO A 485 4.67 -25.44 36.57
CA PRO A 485 5.99 -26.04 36.42
C PRO A 485 6.56 -25.96 35.00
N LEU A 486 5.71 -25.98 33.98
CA LEU A 486 6.10 -25.99 32.57
C LEU A 486 5.53 -24.82 31.77
N GLY A 487 4.98 -23.77 32.40
CA GLY A 487 4.36 -22.66 31.69
C GLY A 487 4.27 -21.38 32.51
N ILE A 488 4.32 -20.26 31.82
CA ILE A 488 4.12 -18.93 32.43
C ILE A 488 3.15 -18.14 31.52
N ASP A 489 2.11 -17.59 32.15
CA ASP A 489 1.25 -16.60 31.51
C ASP A 489 1.76 -15.21 31.88
N TYR A 490 1.94 -14.37 30.87
CA TYR A 490 2.33 -12.97 31.02
C TYR A 490 1.18 -12.06 30.64
N ALA A 491 0.94 -11.02 31.45
CA ALA A 491 0.22 -9.85 30.99
C ALA A 491 1.21 -8.95 30.27
N VAL A 492 1.06 -8.81 28.95
CA VAL A 492 1.90 -7.95 28.10
C VAL A 492 1.13 -6.66 27.80
N ASP A 493 1.62 -5.55 28.36
CA ASP A 493 1.06 -4.22 28.11
C ASP A 493 1.64 -3.66 26.82
N VAL A 494 0.74 -3.28 25.90
CA VAL A 494 1.08 -2.63 24.63
C VAL A 494 0.83 -1.13 24.77
N PRO A 495 1.81 -0.27 24.42
CA PRO A 495 1.64 1.17 24.46
C PRO A 495 0.40 1.65 23.69
N ALA A 496 -0.28 2.68 24.19
CA ALA A 496 -1.49 3.23 23.57
C ALA A 496 -1.20 3.96 22.24
N ASP A 497 0.02 4.42 22.06
CA ASP A 497 0.55 5.09 20.87
C ASP A 497 1.17 4.11 19.84
N ALA A 498 1.15 2.80 20.13
CA ALA A 498 1.57 1.80 19.18
C ALA A 498 0.68 1.82 17.91
N LEU A 499 1.28 1.50 16.77
CA LEU A 499 0.60 1.63 15.48
C LEU A 499 -0.22 0.39 15.13
N HIS A 500 -1.48 0.62 14.75
CA HIS A 500 -2.34 -0.45 14.25
C HIS A 500 -1.73 -1.10 12.99
N GLY A 501 -1.62 -2.43 13.00
CA GLY A 501 -1.06 -3.19 11.88
C GLY A 501 0.45 -3.42 11.96
N ASP A 502 1.18 -2.72 12.83
CA ASP A 502 2.62 -2.97 13.02
C ASP A 502 2.88 -4.31 13.74
N TRP A 503 4.13 -4.71 13.86
CA TRP A 503 4.55 -5.99 14.42
C TRP A 503 5.41 -5.81 15.68
N ALA A 504 5.10 -6.58 16.70
CA ALA A 504 5.91 -6.73 17.89
C ALA A 504 6.69 -8.04 17.85
N ASN A 505 8.00 -7.96 18.02
CA ASN A 505 8.88 -9.11 18.10
C ASN A 505 9.13 -9.46 19.57
N LEU A 506 8.60 -10.56 20.02
CA LEU A 506 8.80 -11.08 21.37
C LEU A 506 9.80 -12.24 21.33
N ALA A 507 10.64 -12.37 22.35
CA ALA A 507 11.51 -13.52 22.50
C ALA A 507 11.49 -14.05 23.94
N ILE A 508 11.52 -15.37 24.08
CA ILE A 508 11.79 -16.04 25.34
C ILE A 508 13.29 -16.22 25.44
N GLU A 509 13.91 -15.69 26.49
CA GLU A 509 15.35 -15.81 26.73
C GLU A 509 15.62 -16.50 28.06
N ALA A 510 16.61 -17.39 28.10
CA ALA A 510 17.22 -17.90 29.35
C ALA A 510 18.74 -17.66 29.31
N ASP A 511 19.26 -17.05 30.37
CA ASP A 511 20.69 -16.71 30.48
C ASP A 511 21.25 -15.90 29.28
N GLY A 512 20.40 -15.08 28.67
CA GLY A 512 20.76 -14.27 27.50
C GLY A 512 20.70 -14.98 26.13
N VAL A 513 20.29 -16.26 26.10
CA VAL A 513 20.13 -17.05 24.91
C VAL A 513 18.65 -17.08 24.52
N PRO A 514 18.28 -16.70 23.28
CA PRO A 514 16.90 -16.81 22.81
C PRO A 514 16.53 -18.28 22.61
N LEU A 515 15.38 -18.68 23.14
CA LEU A 515 14.84 -20.04 23.09
C LEU A 515 13.61 -20.17 22.21
N GLY A 516 12.89 -19.07 22.00
CA GLY A 516 11.71 -19.01 21.16
C GLY A 516 11.36 -17.57 20.81
N ARG A 517 10.80 -17.36 19.62
CA ARG A 517 10.39 -16.04 19.12
C ARG A 517 8.95 -16.07 18.67
N ALA A 518 8.27 -14.94 18.82
CA ALA A 518 6.95 -14.70 18.25
C ALA A 518 6.92 -13.34 17.56
N HIS A 519 6.31 -13.31 16.38
CA HIS A 519 6.00 -12.09 15.64
C HIS A 519 4.50 -11.87 15.76
N LEU A 520 4.08 -10.89 16.55
CA LEU A 520 2.68 -10.64 16.85
C LEU A 520 2.25 -9.31 16.27
N GLN A 521 1.15 -9.34 15.52
CA GLN A 521 0.62 -8.11 14.93
C GLN A 521 -0.17 -7.30 15.95
N LEU A 522 -0.05 -5.97 15.88
CA LEU A 522 -0.69 -5.01 16.79
C LEU A 522 -2.04 -4.56 16.22
N PHE A 523 -3.09 -4.58 17.03
CA PHE A 523 -4.42 -4.16 16.61
C PHE A 523 -5.04 -3.18 17.60
N ARG A 524 -5.73 -2.16 17.10
CA ARG A 524 -6.69 -1.42 17.93
C ARG A 524 -7.81 -2.36 18.39
N PRO A 525 -8.43 -2.11 19.54
CA PRO A 525 -9.50 -3.00 20.07
C PRO A 525 -10.65 -3.20 19.09
N ALA A 526 -11.01 -2.15 18.37
CA ALA A 526 -12.01 -2.22 17.31
C ALA A 526 -11.61 -1.31 16.13
N SER A 527 -12.09 -1.67 14.95
CA SER A 527 -12.07 -0.82 13.76
C SER A 527 -13.50 -0.59 13.30
N VAL A 528 -13.82 0.66 12.94
CA VAL A 528 -15.15 1.05 12.46
C VAL A 528 -14.98 1.80 11.16
N HIS A 529 -15.71 1.38 10.13
CA HIS A 529 -15.62 1.92 8.79
C HIS A 529 -17.00 2.35 8.30
N LEU A 530 -17.07 3.57 7.77
CA LEU A 530 -18.19 3.98 6.92
C LEU A 530 -18.07 3.25 5.56
N PRO A 531 -19.17 3.16 4.78
CA PRO A 531 -19.13 2.54 3.46
C PRO A 531 -18.07 3.21 2.57
N ASP A 532 -17.47 2.43 1.67
CA ASP A 532 -16.44 2.90 0.74
C ASP A 532 -16.86 4.18 0.03
N GLY A 533 -15.95 5.17 0.08
CA GLY A 533 -16.23 6.49 -0.40
C GLY A 533 -15.91 6.67 -1.87
N ILE A 534 -16.94 7.04 -2.60
CA ILE A 534 -16.80 7.67 -3.88
C ILE A 534 -17.55 8.99 -3.78
N ARG A 535 -17.07 10.02 -4.47
CA ARG A 535 -17.66 11.33 -4.42
C ARG A 535 -19.18 11.25 -4.61
N LEU A 536 -19.88 11.68 -3.58
CA LEU A 536 -21.30 12.06 -3.56
C LEU A 536 -22.23 11.21 -4.44
N HIS A 537 -21.96 9.91 -4.56
CA HIS A 537 -22.84 9.02 -5.27
C HIS A 537 -24.17 8.93 -4.52
N PHE A 538 -25.25 9.30 -5.19
CA PHE A 538 -26.59 9.21 -4.63
C PHE A 538 -27.01 7.73 -4.61
N GLY A 539 -26.66 7.02 -3.59
CA GLY A 539 -27.07 5.62 -3.47
C GLY A 539 -26.22 4.73 -2.61
N ALA A 540 -24.92 4.88 -2.54
CA ALA A 540 -24.13 3.86 -1.84
C ALA A 540 -23.00 4.36 -0.95
N THR A 541 -22.49 5.59 -1.08
CA THR A 541 -21.17 5.86 -0.53
C THR A 541 -21.02 7.22 0.13
N ALA A 542 -20.05 7.33 1.05
CA ALA A 542 -19.58 8.58 1.62
C ALA A 542 -18.45 9.16 0.76
N ASP A 543 -18.35 10.47 0.65
CA ASP A 543 -17.15 11.12 0.12
C ASP A 543 -16.08 11.13 1.21
N LEU A 544 -15.15 10.20 1.15
CA LEU A 544 -14.03 10.07 2.10
C LEU A 544 -12.83 10.94 1.73
N ALA A 545 -12.85 11.63 0.60
CA ALA A 545 -11.79 12.58 0.22
C ALA A 545 -11.85 13.87 1.04
N VAL A 546 -12.99 14.12 1.66
CA VAL A 546 -13.26 15.32 2.48
C VAL A 546 -13.34 14.92 3.94
N GLU A 547 -12.82 15.73 4.83
CA GLU A 547 -12.94 15.53 6.29
C GLU A 547 -13.78 16.63 6.95
N PRO A 548 -14.80 16.24 7.71
CA PRO A 548 -15.40 14.92 7.86
C PRO A 548 -16.07 14.40 6.57
N ALA A 549 -16.15 13.08 6.41
CA ALA A 549 -16.76 12.43 5.25
C ALA A 549 -18.21 12.92 5.01
N ILE A 550 -18.59 13.09 3.72
CA ILE A 550 -19.92 13.57 3.34
C ILE A 550 -20.76 12.41 2.79
N ILE A 551 -21.92 12.19 3.36
CA ILE A 551 -22.88 11.15 2.94
C ILE A 551 -24.11 11.85 2.35
N PRO A 552 -24.39 11.69 1.04
CA PRO A 552 -25.61 12.25 0.44
C PRO A 552 -26.83 11.49 0.93
N ILE A 553 -27.90 12.21 1.25
CA ILE A 553 -29.16 11.66 1.72
C ILE A 553 -30.36 12.29 1.00
N ASP A 554 -31.35 11.47 0.63
CA ASP A 554 -32.61 12.01 0.14
C ASP A 554 -33.35 12.73 1.29
N ALA A 555 -33.54 14.02 1.17
CA ALA A 555 -34.18 14.83 2.21
C ALA A 555 -35.65 14.45 2.49
N THR A 556 -36.26 13.60 1.67
CA THR A 556 -37.66 13.14 1.84
C THR A 556 -37.71 11.68 2.29
N ALA A 557 -36.94 10.80 1.64
CA ALA A 557 -37.04 9.36 1.86
C ALA A 557 -36.02 8.84 2.88
N GLY A 558 -34.99 9.64 3.18
CA GLY A 558 -33.89 9.20 4.03
C GLY A 558 -32.96 8.24 3.30
N ARG A 559 -32.18 7.50 4.08
CA ARG A 559 -31.19 6.54 3.58
C ARG A 559 -30.84 5.48 4.60
N THR A 560 -30.46 4.31 4.12
CA THR A 560 -29.78 3.30 4.92
C THR A 560 -28.28 3.37 4.69
N VAL A 561 -27.51 3.32 5.76
CA VAL A 561 -26.03 3.31 5.75
C VAL A 561 -25.55 2.08 6.50
N ASP A 562 -24.71 1.28 5.87
CA ASP A 562 -24.05 0.14 6.49
C ASP A 562 -22.75 0.60 7.16
N VAL A 563 -22.67 0.41 8.47
CA VAL A 563 -21.44 0.69 9.24
C VAL A 563 -20.75 -0.63 9.53
N ASN A 564 -19.56 -0.82 9.00
CA ASN A 564 -18.76 -2.01 9.21
C ASN A 564 -17.98 -1.88 10.53
N ILE A 565 -18.12 -2.87 11.40
CA ILE A 565 -17.51 -2.92 12.73
C ILE A 565 -16.74 -4.22 12.86
N ARG A 566 -15.44 -4.12 13.12
CA ARG A 566 -14.59 -5.29 13.36
C ARG A 566 -14.15 -5.31 14.82
N ASN A 567 -14.45 -6.40 15.51
CA ASN A 567 -13.82 -6.73 16.77
C ASN A 567 -12.45 -7.35 16.52
N ASN A 568 -11.40 -6.65 16.85
CA ASN A 568 -10.02 -7.15 16.72
C ASN A 568 -9.56 -7.94 17.96
N SER A 569 -10.32 -7.87 19.06
CA SER A 569 -10.02 -8.59 20.29
C SER A 569 -10.18 -10.11 20.13
N PRO A 570 -9.34 -10.92 20.81
CA PRO A 570 -9.56 -12.36 20.88
C PRO A 570 -10.76 -12.77 21.74
N GLU A 571 -11.44 -11.80 22.36
CA GLU A 571 -12.59 -11.99 23.23
C GLU A 571 -13.87 -11.49 22.57
N ILE A 572 -15.01 -12.00 23.03
CA ILE A 572 -16.33 -11.45 22.68
C ILE A 572 -16.43 -10.06 23.29
N GLN A 573 -16.82 -9.07 22.48
CA GLN A 573 -17.03 -7.70 22.93
C GLN A 573 -18.47 -7.27 22.66
N THR A 574 -19.00 -6.47 23.57
CA THR A 574 -20.28 -5.77 23.38
C THR A 574 -20.01 -4.30 23.15
N TYR A 575 -20.53 -3.78 22.07
CA TYR A 575 -20.40 -2.38 21.69
C TYR A 575 -21.72 -1.66 21.80
N ALA A 576 -21.75 -0.52 22.48
CA ALA A 576 -22.88 0.39 22.43
C ALA A 576 -22.61 1.46 21.36
N ILE A 577 -23.58 1.68 20.49
CA ILE A 577 -23.49 2.53 19.32
C ILE A 577 -24.63 3.55 19.38
N GLU A 578 -24.29 4.84 19.38
CA GLU A 578 -25.21 5.96 19.45
C GLU A 578 -24.93 6.95 18.30
N PRO A 579 -25.76 6.94 17.22
CA PRO A 579 -25.75 8.00 16.24
C PRO A 579 -26.44 9.27 16.76
N SER A 580 -25.94 10.44 16.42
CA SER A 580 -26.58 11.72 16.73
C SER A 580 -26.32 12.76 15.64
N GLY A 581 -27.33 13.53 15.28
CA GLY A 581 -27.24 14.64 14.32
C GLY A 581 -28.56 15.41 14.32
N ASP A 582 -28.48 16.73 14.28
CA ASP A 582 -29.66 17.59 14.32
C ASP A 582 -30.46 17.49 13.02
N GLY A 583 -31.78 17.39 13.15
CA GLY A 583 -32.69 17.30 12.03
C GLY A 583 -32.82 15.89 11.43
N PHE A 584 -32.29 14.85 12.11
CA PHE A 584 -32.39 13.47 11.67
C PHE A 584 -32.84 12.53 12.78
N GLN A 585 -33.62 11.53 12.41
CA GLN A 585 -33.93 10.37 13.23
C GLN A 585 -33.11 9.17 12.74
N PHE A 586 -32.63 8.40 13.69
CA PHE A 586 -31.82 7.21 13.45
C PHE A 586 -32.57 5.97 13.93
N LEU A 587 -32.54 4.91 13.12
CA LEU A 587 -33.13 3.64 13.50
C LEU A 587 -32.10 2.51 13.26
N PRO A 588 -31.64 1.88 14.33
CA PRO A 588 -31.98 2.13 15.74
C PRO A 588 -31.33 3.42 16.29
N PRO A 589 -31.99 4.12 17.24
CA PRO A 589 -31.44 5.33 17.86
C PRO A 589 -30.26 5.02 18.79
N LYS A 590 -30.22 3.80 19.30
CA LYS A 590 -29.12 3.21 20.06
C LYS A 590 -29.12 1.72 19.81
N SER A 591 -27.94 1.16 19.64
CA SER A 591 -27.75 -0.30 19.45
C SER A 591 -26.74 -0.84 20.44
N GLU A 592 -26.98 -2.08 20.88
CA GLU A 592 -25.94 -2.93 21.46
C GLU A 592 -25.62 -4.05 20.48
N LEU A 593 -24.36 -4.13 20.08
CA LEU A 593 -23.86 -5.10 19.12
C LEU A 593 -22.88 -6.04 19.80
N ASN A 594 -23.22 -7.31 19.88
CA ASN A 594 -22.31 -8.37 20.32
C ASN A 594 -21.48 -8.85 19.13
N SER A 595 -20.17 -8.75 19.21
CA SER A 595 -19.26 -9.27 18.21
C SER A 595 -18.37 -10.33 18.81
N GLY A 596 -18.34 -11.51 18.16
CA GLY A 596 -17.43 -12.60 18.52
C GLY A 596 -15.96 -12.18 18.39
N ALA A 597 -15.07 -13.03 18.90
CA ALA A 597 -13.63 -12.82 18.77
C ALA A 597 -13.21 -12.70 17.31
N VAL A 598 -12.46 -11.65 16.96
CA VAL A 598 -11.93 -11.42 15.61
C VAL A 598 -13.02 -11.52 14.53
N MET A 599 -14.13 -10.85 14.75
CA MET A 599 -15.32 -10.96 13.90
C MET A 599 -15.75 -9.60 13.36
N ASP A 600 -16.11 -9.61 12.07
CA ASP A 600 -16.76 -8.48 11.41
C ASP A 600 -18.27 -8.51 11.67
N ARG A 601 -18.85 -7.32 11.84
CA ARG A 601 -20.28 -7.09 11.96
C ARG A 601 -20.68 -5.89 11.13
N VAL A 602 -21.88 -5.91 10.59
CA VAL A 602 -22.48 -4.77 9.90
C VAL A 602 -23.65 -4.26 10.73
N LEU A 603 -23.65 -2.96 11.00
CA LEU A 603 -24.79 -2.25 11.55
C LEU A 603 -25.49 -1.54 10.40
N GLU A 604 -26.71 -1.98 10.07
CA GLU A 604 -27.60 -1.25 9.17
C GLU A 604 -28.23 -0.09 9.96
N LEU A 605 -27.86 1.14 9.59
CA LEU A 605 -28.38 2.36 10.20
C LEU A 605 -29.32 3.05 9.22
N ARG A 606 -30.61 3.09 9.53
CA ARG A 606 -31.60 3.85 8.75
C ARG A 606 -31.68 5.27 9.27
N ILE A 607 -31.58 6.21 8.36
CA ILE A 607 -31.52 7.65 8.66
C ILE A 607 -32.70 8.31 7.96
N PHE A 608 -33.52 8.99 8.73
CA PHE A 608 -34.68 9.71 8.22
C PHE A 608 -34.56 11.19 8.55
N PRO A 609 -34.77 12.09 7.57
CA PRO A 609 -34.84 13.51 7.84
C PRO A 609 -36.02 13.84 8.78
N ASP A 610 -35.76 14.65 9.79
CA ASP A 610 -36.77 15.13 10.77
C ASP A 610 -36.61 16.65 10.91
N GLY A 611 -37.09 17.36 9.90
CA GLY A 611 -36.97 18.81 9.84
C GLY A 611 -35.60 19.32 9.34
N ALA A 612 -34.71 18.44 8.85
CA ALA A 612 -33.46 18.86 8.25
C ALA A 612 -33.71 19.74 7.03
N ALA A 613 -33.08 20.92 7.01
CA ALA A 613 -33.08 21.80 5.86
C ALA A 613 -32.26 21.19 4.71
N PRO A 614 -32.48 21.58 3.44
CA PRO A 614 -31.55 21.24 2.37
C PRO A 614 -30.13 21.74 2.66
N GLY A 615 -29.09 20.92 2.38
CA GLY A 615 -27.70 21.28 2.61
C GLY A 615 -26.94 20.35 3.53
N LEU A 616 -25.79 20.80 4.05
CA LEU A 616 -24.91 20.04 4.92
C LEU A 616 -25.34 20.06 6.38
N HIS A 617 -25.26 18.89 7.03
CA HIS A 617 -25.55 18.71 8.44
C HIS A 617 -24.49 17.83 9.10
N ASP A 618 -24.00 18.23 10.24
CA ASP A 618 -23.06 17.44 11.02
C ASP A 618 -23.78 16.28 11.73
N TRP A 619 -23.11 15.13 11.77
CA TRP A 619 -23.50 14.00 12.59
C TRP A 619 -22.29 13.27 13.17
N VAL A 620 -22.51 12.57 14.25
CA VAL A 620 -21.48 11.80 14.95
C VAL A 620 -21.99 10.43 15.28
N LEU A 621 -21.22 9.41 14.97
CA LEU A 621 -21.43 8.05 15.45
C LEU A 621 -20.52 7.82 16.66
N ARG A 622 -21.15 7.73 17.86
CA ARG A 622 -20.43 7.39 19.09
C ARG A 622 -20.43 5.89 19.31
N PHE A 623 -19.25 5.39 19.62
CA PHE A 623 -19.00 3.98 19.78
C PHE A 623 -18.30 3.76 21.12
N SER A 624 -18.85 2.86 21.96
CA SER A 624 -18.28 2.51 23.27
C SER A 624 -18.40 1.03 23.56
N GLY A 625 -17.49 0.52 24.41
CA GLY A 625 -17.37 -0.90 24.73
C GLY A 625 -15.98 -1.42 24.34
N GLY A 626 -15.12 -1.71 25.29
CA GLY A 626 -13.71 -2.07 25.07
C GLY A 626 -12.84 -0.95 24.47
N THR A 627 -13.44 0.03 23.79
CA THR A 627 -12.84 1.27 23.29
C THR A 627 -13.90 2.37 23.21
N LYS A 628 -13.46 3.64 23.15
CA LYS A 628 -14.33 4.78 22.87
C LYS A 628 -13.87 5.39 21.56
N LEU A 629 -14.78 5.53 20.61
CA LEU A 629 -14.54 6.16 19.32
C LEU A 629 -15.66 7.16 19.03
N GLU A 630 -15.32 8.27 18.41
CA GLU A 630 -16.26 9.18 17.78
C GLU A 630 -15.88 9.30 16.32
N ILE A 631 -16.84 9.04 15.45
CA ILE A 631 -16.66 9.12 14.00
C ILE A 631 -17.53 10.27 13.51
N PRO A 632 -16.94 11.45 13.29
CA PRO A 632 -17.65 12.56 12.70
C PRO A 632 -17.91 12.32 11.22
N ALA A 633 -19.06 12.70 10.73
CA ALA A 633 -19.38 12.75 9.32
C ALA A 633 -20.43 13.86 9.07
N ARG A 634 -20.77 14.10 7.81
CA ARG A 634 -21.78 15.09 7.40
C ARG A 634 -22.80 14.44 6.49
N PHE A 635 -24.05 14.81 6.64
CA PHE A 635 -25.09 14.49 5.66
C PHE A 635 -25.29 15.65 4.71
N LEU A 636 -25.37 15.35 3.42
CA LEU A 636 -25.82 16.30 2.43
C LEU A 636 -27.28 15.98 2.08
N ALA A 637 -28.21 16.74 2.64
CA ALA A 637 -29.64 16.56 2.40
C ALA A 637 -30.06 17.21 1.08
N ILE A 638 -30.45 16.40 0.09
CA ILE A 638 -30.88 16.84 -1.25
C ILE A 638 -32.35 16.46 -1.45
N PRO A 639 -33.29 17.41 -1.51
CA PRO A 639 -34.69 17.12 -1.82
C PRO A 639 -34.85 16.63 -3.27
N ARG A 640 -35.82 15.76 -3.48
CA ARG A 640 -36.15 15.28 -4.83
C ARG A 640 -36.59 16.42 -5.73
N GLY A 641 -36.01 16.46 -6.95
CA GLY A 641 -36.35 17.47 -7.94
C GLY A 641 -35.89 18.87 -7.60
N GLN A 642 -35.00 19.02 -6.62
CA GLN A 642 -34.40 20.30 -6.24
C GLN A 642 -32.87 20.24 -6.37
N ALA A 643 -32.26 21.40 -6.51
CA ALA A 643 -30.83 21.58 -6.38
C ALA A 643 -30.54 22.29 -5.07
N VAL A 644 -29.40 21.98 -4.46
CA VAL A 644 -28.90 22.63 -3.24
C VAL A 644 -27.59 23.33 -3.53
N ALA A 645 -27.39 24.47 -2.88
CA ALA A 645 -26.13 25.20 -2.84
C ALA A 645 -25.49 24.98 -1.48
N TRP A 646 -24.23 24.63 -1.46
CA TRP A 646 -23.47 24.37 -0.22
C TRP A 646 -21.99 24.67 -0.43
N SER A 647 -21.20 24.68 0.63
CA SER A 647 -19.75 24.89 0.52
C SER A 647 -18.99 23.96 1.44
N ALA A 648 -17.80 23.54 0.99
CA ALA A 648 -16.83 22.80 1.78
C ALA A 648 -15.45 22.98 1.15
N ASP A 649 -14.41 22.90 1.97
CA ASP A 649 -13.04 22.81 1.51
C ASP A 649 -12.82 21.38 0.94
N LEU A 650 -12.91 21.26 -0.38
CA LEU A 650 -12.85 19.96 -1.08
C LEU A 650 -11.43 19.53 -1.40
N ASP A 651 -10.49 20.45 -1.53
CA ASP A 651 -9.10 20.17 -1.84
C ASP A 651 -8.17 20.29 -0.64
N GLY A 652 -8.69 20.76 0.49
CA GLY A 652 -7.96 20.90 1.76
C GLY A 652 -7.00 22.10 1.77
N ASP A 653 -7.28 23.15 0.99
CA ASP A 653 -6.44 24.35 0.92
C ASP A 653 -6.82 25.43 1.96
N GLY A 654 -7.86 25.17 2.77
CA GLY A 654 -8.37 26.07 3.80
C GLY A 654 -9.41 27.08 3.28
N SER A 655 -9.71 27.07 1.99
CA SER A 655 -10.71 27.91 1.33
C SER A 655 -11.86 27.05 0.82
N PRO A 656 -13.12 27.35 1.16
CA PRO A 656 -14.22 26.51 0.72
C PRO A 656 -14.52 26.71 -0.76
N GLU A 657 -14.68 25.60 -1.49
CA GLU A 657 -15.37 25.56 -2.77
C GLU A 657 -16.86 25.74 -2.57
N TRP A 658 -17.52 26.30 -3.60
CA TRP A 658 -18.95 26.46 -3.66
C TRP A 658 -19.56 25.46 -4.62
N ILE A 659 -20.57 24.74 -4.17
CA ILE A 659 -21.11 23.59 -4.89
C ILE A 659 -22.60 23.80 -5.16
N LEU A 660 -23.01 23.54 -6.40
CA LEU A 660 -24.40 23.32 -6.78
C LEU A 660 -24.60 21.83 -7.07
N GLU A 661 -25.57 21.25 -6.42
CA GLU A 661 -25.78 19.82 -6.51
C GLU A 661 -27.24 19.42 -6.49
N ASN A 662 -27.60 18.46 -7.35
CA ASN A 662 -28.88 17.77 -7.32
C ASN A 662 -28.64 16.24 -7.34
N GLN A 663 -29.70 15.46 -7.52
CA GLN A 663 -29.58 14.01 -7.54
C GLN A 663 -28.73 13.47 -8.71
N LYS A 664 -28.58 14.21 -9.81
CA LYS A 664 -27.92 13.77 -11.06
C LYS A 664 -26.51 14.31 -11.22
N VAL A 665 -26.32 15.59 -10.93
CA VAL A 665 -25.08 16.29 -11.24
C VAL A 665 -24.58 17.12 -10.08
N ARG A 666 -23.29 17.40 -10.12
CA ARG A 666 -22.56 18.28 -9.21
C ARG A 666 -21.75 19.27 -10.04
N ALA A 667 -21.79 20.54 -9.65
CA ALA A 667 -20.97 21.60 -10.20
C ALA A 667 -20.20 22.29 -9.07
N VAL A 668 -18.88 22.45 -9.22
CA VAL A 668 -17.97 23.00 -8.18
C VAL A 668 -17.31 24.27 -8.69
N PHE A 669 -17.24 25.29 -7.85
CA PHE A 669 -16.70 26.61 -8.18
C PHE A 669 -15.70 27.05 -7.10
N SER A 670 -14.58 27.65 -7.53
CA SER A 670 -13.62 28.32 -6.64
C SER A 670 -13.92 29.79 -6.53
N ALA A 671 -14.19 30.28 -5.32
CA ALA A 671 -14.34 31.71 -5.06
C ALA A 671 -12.98 32.44 -5.11
N GLN A 672 -11.89 31.78 -4.77
CA GLN A 672 -10.53 32.34 -4.78
C GLN A 672 -10.06 32.67 -6.21
N ASP A 673 -10.50 31.88 -7.19
CA ASP A 673 -10.14 32.02 -8.60
C ASP A 673 -11.19 32.80 -9.39
N GLY A 674 -11.83 33.78 -8.81
CA GLY A 674 -12.78 34.64 -9.51
C GLY A 674 -14.08 33.94 -9.92
N GLY A 675 -14.56 32.98 -9.14
CA GLY A 675 -15.73 32.17 -9.47
C GLY A 675 -15.48 31.18 -10.61
N ARG A 676 -14.25 30.68 -10.73
CA ARG A 676 -13.85 29.66 -11.69
C ARG A 676 -14.66 28.38 -11.48
N TRP A 677 -15.19 27.85 -12.58
CA TRP A 677 -15.91 26.58 -12.55
C TRP A 677 -14.92 25.42 -12.71
N LEU A 678 -14.73 24.65 -11.62
CA LEU A 678 -13.71 23.60 -11.51
C LEU A 678 -14.23 22.24 -12.00
N GLU A 679 -15.50 21.92 -11.72
CA GLU A 679 -16.04 20.59 -11.93
C GLU A 679 -17.48 20.65 -12.41
N PHE A 680 -17.82 19.85 -13.42
CA PHE A 680 -19.19 19.53 -13.81
C PHE A 680 -19.31 18.05 -14.07
N THR A 681 -19.94 17.33 -13.12
CA THR A 681 -19.89 15.88 -13.05
C THR A 681 -21.28 15.28 -13.06
N TRP A 682 -21.46 14.26 -13.93
CA TRP A 682 -22.60 13.36 -13.85
C TRP A 682 -22.29 12.27 -12.82
N LYS A 683 -23.07 12.18 -11.72
CA LYS A 683 -22.79 11.34 -10.57
C LYS A 683 -22.78 9.84 -10.86
N ASP A 684 -23.67 9.36 -11.73
CA ASP A 684 -23.83 7.95 -12.08
C ASP A 684 -23.00 7.54 -13.31
N SER A 685 -22.00 8.33 -13.72
CA SER A 685 -21.10 7.92 -14.80
C SER A 685 -20.05 6.95 -14.31
N ALA A 686 -19.74 5.93 -15.14
CA ALA A 686 -18.62 5.03 -14.85
C ALA A 686 -17.27 5.72 -15.18
N PRO A 687 -16.23 5.54 -14.37
CA PRO A 687 -16.13 4.66 -13.20
C PRO A 687 -16.54 5.27 -11.86
N ASN A 688 -17.04 6.45 -11.70
CA ASN A 688 -17.54 7.06 -10.46
C ASN A 688 -17.55 8.58 -10.53
N GLY A 689 -18.25 9.08 -11.50
CA GLY A 689 -18.23 10.48 -11.84
C GLY A 689 -17.14 10.81 -12.85
N LEU A 690 -17.43 11.69 -13.75
CA LEU A 690 -16.53 12.15 -14.79
C LEU A 690 -16.65 13.65 -14.88
N ASN A 691 -15.58 14.39 -14.59
CA ASN A 691 -15.54 15.82 -14.84
C ASN A 691 -15.45 16.08 -16.35
N VAL A 692 -16.39 16.80 -16.89
CA VAL A 692 -16.45 17.12 -18.34
C VAL A 692 -15.79 18.46 -18.69
N LEU A 693 -15.32 19.22 -17.70
CA LEU A 693 -14.67 20.51 -17.96
C LEU A 693 -13.23 20.34 -18.46
N PRO A 694 -12.71 21.32 -19.22
CA PRO A 694 -11.30 21.36 -19.62
C PRO A 694 -10.37 21.66 -18.43
N GLU A 695 -9.07 21.42 -18.60
CA GLU A 695 -8.03 21.65 -17.58
C GLU A 695 -8.01 23.04 -16.96
N SER A 696 -8.36 24.05 -17.76
CA SER A 696 -8.46 25.42 -17.26
C SER A 696 -9.73 25.66 -16.43
N GLY A 697 -10.64 24.71 -16.33
CA GLY A 697 -11.99 24.96 -15.88
C GLY A 697 -12.73 25.91 -16.84
N ALA A 698 -13.77 26.54 -16.35
CA ALA A 698 -14.48 27.58 -17.10
C ALA A 698 -14.64 28.84 -16.24
N PHE A 699 -14.81 29.98 -16.88
CA PHE A 699 -15.04 31.26 -16.22
C PHE A 699 -13.92 31.72 -15.28
N ALA A 700 -12.68 31.34 -15.53
CA ALA A 700 -11.54 31.77 -14.73
C ALA A 700 -11.49 33.29 -14.64
N GLY A 701 -11.38 33.80 -13.41
CA GLY A 701 -11.19 35.21 -13.08
C GLY A 701 -9.90 35.43 -12.30
N THR A 702 -9.58 36.67 -12.00
CA THR A 702 -8.45 37.00 -11.13
C THR A 702 -8.95 37.49 -9.77
N GLY A 703 -8.43 36.85 -8.72
CA GLY A 703 -8.68 37.22 -7.31
C GLY A 703 -10.00 36.69 -6.75
N ALA A 704 -10.10 36.74 -5.43
CA ALA A 704 -11.25 36.25 -4.70
C ALA A 704 -12.51 37.09 -4.96
N VAL A 705 -13.66 36.42 -4.97
CA VAL A 705 -14.99 37.01 -5.19
C VAL A 705 -15.90 36.66 -4.02
N GLU A 706 -16.87 37.56 -3.78
CA GLU A 706 -17.93 37.32 -2.81
C GLU A 706 -18.96 36.36 -3.42
N VAL A 707 -19.44 35.39 -2.63
CA VAL A 707 -20.42 34.40 -3.06
C VAL A 707 -21.63 34.42 -2.15
N HIS A 708 -22.81 34.51 -2.77
CA HIS A 708 -24.10 34.35 -2.08
C HIS A 708 -24.77 33.07 -2.59
N ALA A 709 -25.10 32.16 -1.67
CA ALA A 709 -25.83 30.94 -1.97
C ALA A 709 -27.33 31.13 -1.77
N GLY A 710 -28.12 30.62 -2.68
CA GLY A 710 -29.57 30.55 -2.62
C GLY A 710 -30.11 29.20 -3.06
N ASP A 711 -31.42 29.06 -3.19
CA ASP A 711 -32.08 27.81 -3.59
C ASP A 711 -31.62 27.39 -5.00
N GLY A 712 -30.70 26.42 -5.04
CA GLY A 712 -30.14 25.90 -6.28
C GLY A 712 -29.38 26.92 -7.13
N ALA A 713 -28.88 28.01 -6.53
CA ALA A 713 -28.15 29.07 -7.23
C ALA A 713 -26.97 29.59 -6.41
N LEU A 714 -25.92 30.02 -7.11
CA LEU A 714 -24.81 30.77 -6.60
C LEU A 714 -24.69 32.10 -7.34
N GLU A 715 -24.46 33.18 -6.58
CA GLU A 715 -24.22 34.49 -7.09
C GLU A 715 -22.81 34.94 -6.74
N PHE A 716 -21.97 35.14 -7.75
CA PHE A 716 -20.59 35.58 -7.61
C PHE A 716 -20.53 37.10 -7.92
N THR A 717 -19.93 37.85 -7.02
CA THR A 717 -19.75 39.32 -7.17
C THR A 717 -18.27 39.63 -7.27
N GLY A 718 -17.80 40.00 -8.46
CA GLY A 718 -16.48 40.56 -8.69
C GLY A 718 -16.53 42.11 -8.65
N LYS A 719 -15.38 42.74 -8.93
CA LYS A 719 -15.25 44.20 -8.89
C LYS A 719 -16.22 44.92 -9.82
N ASP A 720 -16.34 44.45 -11.06
CA ASP A 720 -17.10 45.11 -12.15
C ASP A 720 -18.11 44.18 -12.80
N TRP A 721 -18.34 43.01 -12.22
CA TRP A 721 -19.27 42.02 -12.77
C TRP A 721 -20.00 41.24 -11.67
N LYS A 722 -21.15 40.71 -12.06
CA LYS A 722 -21.96 39.84 -11.22
C LYS A 722 -22.45 38.68 -12.07
N ARG A 723 -22.22 37.44 -11.60
CA ARG A 723 -22.59 36.21 -12.25
C ARG A 723 -23.55 35.41 -11.37
N THR A 724 -24.65 34.98 -11.95
CA THR A 724 -25.55 34.02 -11.31
C THR A 724 -25.45 32.69 -12.01
N VAL A 725 -25.24 31.64 -11.27
CA VAL A 725 -25.22 30.26 -11.75
C VAL A 725 -26.36 29.52 -11.08
N ARG A 726 -27.23 28.87 -11.87
CA ARG A 726 -28.39 28.16 -11.34
C ARG A 726 -28.44 26.75 -11.90
N LEU A 727 -28.52 25.77 -11.00
CA LEU A 727 -28.69 24.36 -11.35
C LEU A 727 -30.19 24.02 -11.38
N ALA A 728 -30.63 23.35 -12.42
CA ALA A 728 -32.01 22.83 -12.52
C ALA A 728 -32.22 21.73 -11.44
N GLY A 729 -33.38 21.72 -10.80
CA GLY A 729 -33.68 20.79 -9.72
C GLY A 729 -33.69 19.33 -10.14
N ALA A 730 -34.36 19.02 -11.25
CA ALA A 730 -34.55 17.64 -11.72
C ALA A 730 -33.65 17.24 -12.89
N ASP A 731 -33.03 18.20 -13.55
CA ASP A 731 -32.28 18.00 -14.79
C ASP A 731 -30.78 18.21 -14.59
N ALA A 732 -29.98 17.70 -15.52
CA ALA A 732 -28.52 17.87 -15.50
C ALA A 732 -28.15 19.15 -16.29
N SER A 733 -28.82 20.26 -16.02
CA SER A 733 -28.60 21.52 -16.71
C SER A 733 -28.30 22.69 -15.78
N LEU A 734 -27.29 23.48 -16.16
CA LEU A 734 -26.78 24.63 -15.43
C LEU A 734 -26.99 25.89 -16.33
N ALA A 735 -27.68 26.89 -15.83
CA ALA A 735 -27.81 28.18 -16.46
C ALA A 735 -26.84 29.20 -15.85
N VAL A 736 -26.18 29.98 -16.71
CA VAL A 736 -25.24 31.02 -16.32
C VAL A 736 -25.67 32.34 -16.91
N GLU A 737 -25.84 33.33 -16.07
CA GLU A 737 -26.16 34.70 -16.41
C GLU A 737 -25.10 35.64 -15.81
N GLN A 738 -24.64 36.64 -16.59
CA GLN A 738 -23.68 37.62 -16.11
C GLN A 738 -24.09 39.01 -16.62
N ASN A 739 -23.91 40.04 -15.81
CA ASN A 739 -24.25 41.41 -16.18
C ASN A 739 -23.28 42.04 -17.20
N THR A 740 -22.15 41.42 -17.45
CA THR A 740 -21.17 41.73 -18.51
C THR A 740 -21.08 40.57 -19.48
N PRO A 741 -20.50 40.73 -20.68
CA PRO A 741 -20.33 39.60 -21.61
C PRO A 741 -19.57 38.44 -20.88
N LEU A 742 -20.11 37.23 -21.01
CA LEU A 742 -19.43 36.01 -20.55
C LEU A 742 -18.07 35.91 -21.24
N PRO A 743 -17.02 35.47 -20.53
CA PRO A 743 -15.71 35.21 -21.13
C PRO A 743 -15.87 34.42 -22.43
N ALA A 744 -15.06 34.74 -23.43
CA ALA A 744 -15.05 34.04 -24.71
C ALA A 744 -14.40 32.65 -24.58
N GLU A 745 -14.69 31.96 -23.48
CA GLU A 745 -14.18 30.63 -23.25
C GLU A 745 -14.88 29.61 -24.12
N THR A 746 -14.09 28.72 -24.60
CA THR A 746 -14.39 27.69 -25.56
C THR A 746 -14.90 26.42 -24.88
N LEU A 747 -15.89 26.52 -23.97
CA LEU A 747 -16.69 25.35 -23.70
C LEU A 747 -17.53 25.07 -24.94
N GLU A 748 -17.11 24.06 -25.66
CA GLU A 748 -17.85 23.59 -26.85
C GLU A 748 -18.61 22.32 -26.49
N THR A 749 -19.71 22.11 -27.22
CA THR A 749 -20.41 20.82 -27.16
C THR A 749 -19.42 19.70 -27.46
N GLY A 750 -19.27 18.77 -26.57
CA GLY A 750 -18.28 17.68 -26.67
C GLY A 750 -18.75 16.39 -26.03
N LYS A 751 -18.25 15.27 -26.54
CA LYS A 751 -18.53 13.95 -25.99
C LYS A 751 -17.37 13.49 -25.08
N HIS A 752 -17.70 13.10 -23.85
CA HIS A 752 -16.78 12.56 -22.85
C HIS A 752 -17.27 11.17 -22.43
N ASN A 753 -16.68 10.11 -22.97
CA ASN A 753 -17.16 8.73 -22.81
C ASN A 753 -18.64 8.60 -23.24
N GLU A 754 -19.52 8.22 -22.30
CA GLU A 754 -20.97 8.09 -22.51
C GLU A 754 -21.76 9.41 -22.30
N ILE A 755 -21.09 10.45 -21.74
CA ILE A 755 -21.71 11.73 -21.40
C ILE A 755 -21.39 12.76 -22.51
N THR A 756 -22.38 13.53 -22.90
CA THR A 756 -22.22 14.65 -23.83
C THR A 756 -22.48 15.95 -23.10
N LEU A 757 -21.50 16.86 -23.11
CA LEU A 757 -21.72 18.25 -22.71
C LEU A 757 -22.36 18.98 -23.88
N GLN A 758 -23.55 19.51 -23.68
CA GLN A 758 -24.23 20.40 -24.61
C GLN A 758 -24.14 21.83 -24.11
N VAL A 759 -23.74 22.74 -25.00
CA VAL A 759 -23.63 24.17 -24.73
C VAL A 759 -24.56 24.96 -25.62
N SER A 760 -25.40 25.78 -25.00
CA SER A 760 -26.31 26.71 -25.73
C SER A 760 -26.04 28.14 -25.25
N ARG A 761 -25.66 29.02 -26.14
CA ARG A 761 -25.51 30.46 -25.86
C ARG A 761 -26.74 31.21 -26.38
N GLU A 762 -27.53 31.73 -25.46
CA GLU A 762 -28.72 32.51 -25.77
C GLU A 762 -28.38 33.96 -26.11
N SER A 763 -27.34 34.50 -25.51
CA SER A 763 -26.82 35.85 -25.73
C SER A 763 -25.36 36.00 -25.32
N ALA A 764 -24.80 37.20 -25.44
CA ALA A 764 -23.45 37.47 -24.92
C ALA A 764 -23.34 37.31 -23.38
N THR A 765 -24.45 37.38 -22.66
CA THR A 765 -24.53 37.39 -21.20
C THR A 765 -25.20 36.14 -20.62
N HIS A 766 -25.75 35.26 -21.46
CA HIS A 766 -26.50 34.09 -21.02
C HIS A 766 -26.04 32.84 -21.75
N ALA A 767 -25.78 31.79 -21.00
CA ALA A 767 -25.46 30.47 -21.52
C ALA A 767 -26.10 29.34 -20.69
N ALA A 768 -26.41 28.24 -21.32
CA ALA A 768 -26.87 27.02 -20.65
C ALA A 768 -25.95 25.85 -21.01
N TYR A 769 -25.68 25.03 -20.03
CA TYR A 769 -24.81 23.85 -20.10
C TYR A 769 -25.62 22.66 -19.64
N ALA A 770 -25.65 21.58 -20.40
CA ALA A 770 -26.37 20.38 -20.03
C ALA A 770 -25.51 19.13 -20.24
N LEU A 771 -25.60 18.20 -19.31
CA LEU A 771 -25.05 16.86 -19.47
C LEU A 771 -26.14 15.92 -19.93
N VAL A 772 -25.85 15.15 -20.99
CA VAL A 772 -26.76 14.18 -21.61
C VAL A 772 -26.03 12.84 -21.69
N LYS A 773 -26.66 11.79 -21.13
CA LYS A 773 -26.16 10.40 -21.18
C LYS A 773 -26.76 9.65 -22.36
#